data_6cca84e9d690009ef73321b18e695be7
#
_entry.id   6cca84e9d690009ef73321b18e695be7
#
_cell.length_a   1.000
_cell.length_b   1.000
_cell.length_c   1.000
_cell.angle_alpha   90.00
_cell.angle_beta   90.00
_cell.angle_gamma   90.00
#
_symmetry.space_group_name_H-M   'P 1'
#
loop_
_entity.id
_entity.type
_entity.pdbx_description
1 polymer ?
#
loop_
_entity_poly.entity_id
_entity_poly.type
_entity_poly.pdbx_seq_one_letter_code
_entity_poly.pdbx_strand_id
1 'polypeptide(L)'
;MQHAELATLLINTSNANRETLLWENSTLADVELAYSLKDMCLEGWSTHPAQALGAAASLQLLAEIRPSPEIKALTAWATGLKALIDGEMRLAISELEESERRFLSLGKTHLAAATQVSKLIALSMLGRYDEAIETGLRARGVFLACNDFRAAGKIEHNIGNLHFRRDRYHDAEVFQSTARERFAALNDQKQLATVNNCLANTHALLHKFKSAEDLFEEALKQAEAVGQPVTIAGTEGNIGLFALQQGRYDRALDYLERSRQHYTSLGLTIQAILAEHEIADAYLELNLAAEALAIYERVIPIFVQHGMRAEQARAQAYKGRALMLLGRTKEAQRALDQAQRLYAAEENPVGAALIELTHAQLLYREGKFEGARMLAGQAEPALLMSGSWQRLLLARWLRGEADRALGNLAAARELLQQTLQEAEAHGQPQIAERCFSSLGAVALHAGDLKLAEVNFRKAIDLTEELRAPIPGEEFRTAFFSSRMSPYHELAKLCLTDSDERVAEALGFVERARSRALADALAGRIALSTDARDDFEAHLQGQVGKLREELNYLYNQMHRSVRGTVQTQATNSELERELLERERNLLEITRQLQHRGVQDKKASEEKDYFSLTQLQGALGADRALVEYTTVDDKLVAFVVTNHGVKVVRDLGSESEIVTEIERCRFQIDTLRYGSTRVRNHLPALTERTQKHLRSLYDQLLRRIEPEIGERQLVIVPHRALHYLPFQALHDGESYLIERREVSFAPSAVVLQQCLDQPKHHYRNALLLGVADERIPRVHEELRALENVFAEVKQFSDEAATTEALRENSAGLEVLHLACHAQFRSDNPLFSSLRLSDGWFTARDAYELKLNCGLVTLSACETGMNTVAPGDELMGLARGFLSAGSATVLMSLWTVHDQATAELMVAFYEELARTKSPATALRHAQLKLLQQRPHPFFWSPFVLVGRW
;
A
#
# COMPACT_ATOMS: atom_id res chain seq x y z
N MET A 1 -12.82 -57.53 -5.76
CA MET A 1 -12.91 -56.14 -5.29
C MET A 1 -12.85 -56.10 -3.78
N GLN A 2 -12.05 -55.20 -3.21
CA GLN A 2 -11.96 -55.04 -1.76
C GLN A 2 -12.87 -53.85 -1.31
N HIS A 3 -13.20 -53.72 -0.01
CA HIS A 3 -14.04 -52.65 0.53
C HIS A 3 -13.55 -51.24 0.14
N ALA A 4 -12.20 -51.01 0.20
CA ALA A 4 -11.61 -49.73 -0.18
C ALA A 4 -11.76 -49.41 -1.70
N GLU A 5 -11.68 -50.43 -2.57
CA GLU A 5 -11.88 -50.29 -4.02
C GLU A 5 -13.34 -49.93 -4.30
N LEU A 6 -14.27 -50.61 -3.62
CA LEU A 6 -15.70 -50.33 -3.75
C LEU A 6 -16.03 -48.93 -3.23
N ALA A 7 -15.48 -48.51 -2.08
CA ALA A 7 -15.65 -47.15 -1.55
C ALA A 7 -15.17 -46.09 -2.54
N THR A 8 -13.98 -46.29 -3.16
CA THR A 8 -13.44 -45.37 -4.19
C THR A 8 -14.34 -45.31 -5.43
N LEU A 9 -14.88 -46.45 -5.87
CA LEU A 9 -15.80 -46.50 -7.00
C LEU A 9 -17.11 -45.75 -6.71
N LEU A 10 -17.68 -45.95 -5.53
CA LEU A 10 -18.90 -45.29 -5.08
C LEU A 10 -18.78 -43.75 -5.03
N ILE A 11 -17.63 -43.26 -4.55
CA ILE A 11 -17.38 -41.80 -4.48
C ILE A 11 -17.36 -41.18 -5.88
N ASN A 12 -16.75 -41.85 -6.85
CA ASN A 12 -16.60 -41.35 -8.21
C ASN A 12 -17.83 -41.60 -9.10
N THR A 13 -18.85 -42.24 -8.58
CA THR A 13 -20.06 -42.57 -9.32
C THR A 13 -21.18 -41.57 -9.03
N SER A 14 -22.04 -41.30 -10.03
CA SER A 14 -23.20 -40.41 -9.86
C SER A 14 -24.21 -40.98 -8.86
N ASN A 15 -24.92 -40.09 -8.15
CA ASN A 15 -25.92 -40.50 -7.14
C ASN A 15 -26.93 -41.57 -7.64
N ALA A 16 -27.38 -41.47 -8.89
CA ALA A 16 -28.35 -42.39 -9.49
C ALA A 16 -27.80 -43.83 -9.64
N ASN A 17 -26.51 -44.00 -9.78
CA ASN A 17 -25.88 -45.30 -10.03
C ASN A 17 -25.24 -45.92 -8.75
N ARG A 18 -25.14 -45.19 -7.66
CA ARG A 18 -24.55 -45.68 -6.39
C ARG A 18 -25.38 -46.81 -5.81
N GLU A 19 -26.70 -46.70 -5.87
CA GLU A 19 -27.65 -47.71 -5.36
C GLU A 19 -27.46 -49.04 -6.08
N THR A 20 -27.39 -48.99 -7.41
CA THR A 20 -27.15 -50.18 -8.25
C THR A 20 -25.84 -50.84 -7.91
N LEU A 21 -24.75 -50.05 -7.76
CA LEU A 21 -23.45 -50.55 -7.38
C LEU A 21 -23.41 -51.25 -6.01
N LEU A 22 -24.16 -50.75 -5.04
CA LEU A 22 -24.31 -51.36 -3.71
C LEU A 22 -25.09 -52.65 -3.77
N TRP A 23 -26.12 -52.74 -4.59
CA TRP A 23 -26.88 -53.98 -4.82
C TRP A 23 -26.07 -55.03 -5.56
N GLU A 24 -25.34 -54.67 -6.60
CA GLU A 24 -24.46 -55.57 -7.34
C GLU A 24 -23.32 -56.16 -6.47
N ASN A 25 -22.89 -55.37 -5.46
CA ASN A 25 -21.81 -55.76 -4.54
C ASN A 25 -22.36 -56.00 -3.12
N SER A 26 -23.53 -56.58 -2.98
CA SER A 26 -24.27 -56.76 -1.74
C SER A 26 -23.50 -57.53 -0.62
N THR A 27 -22.54 -58.37 -0.99
CA THR A 27 -21.64 -59.10 -0.05
C THR A 27 -20.58 -58.19 0.59
N LEU A 28 -20.23 -57.05 -0.04
CA LEU A 28 -19.33 -56.05 0.47
C LEU A 28 -20.07 -54.83 1.07
N ALA A 29 -21.39 -54.77 0.95
CA ALA A 29 -22.23 -53.70 1.49
C ALA A 29 -22.48 -53.95 2.97
N ASP A 30 -21.44 -53.80 3.80
CA ASP A 30 -21.43 -54.15 5.22
C ASP A 30 -20.77 -53.05 6.10
N VAL A 31 -20.51 -53.36 7.35
CA VAL A 31 -19.90 -52.43 8.32
C VAL A 31 -18.48 -52.01 7.92
N GLU A 32 -17.68 -52.91 7.31
CA GLU A 32 -16.30 -52.62 6.86
C GLU A 32 -16.30 -51.57 5.72
N LEU A 33 -17.26 -51.64 4.79
CA LEU A 33 -17.47 -50.59 3.77
C LEU A 33 -17.85 -49.28 4.43
N ALA A 34 -18.70 -49.33 5.48
CA ALA A 34 -19.09 -48.10 6.20
C ALA A 34 -17.89 -47.43 6.89
N TYR A 35 -16.96 -48.22 7.48
CA TYR A 35 -15.69 -47.68 8.00
C TYR A 35 -14.85 -47.04 6.90
N SER A 36 -14.66 -47.74 5.76
CA SER A 36 -13.88 -47.24 4.64
C SER A 36 -14.43 -45.90 4.12
N LEU A 37 -15.75 -45.78 3.95
CA LEU A 37 -16.39 -44.53 3.53
C LEU A 37 -16.24 -43.41 4.57
N LYS A 38 -16.42 -43.74 5.88
CA LYS A 38 -16.20 -42.77 6.96
C LYS A 38 -14.75 -42.25 7.01
N ASP A 39 -13.77 -43.15 6.83
CA ASP A 39 -12.35 -42.78 6.81
C ASP A 39 -12.03 -41.86 5.63
N MET A 40 -12.54 -42.16 4.43
CA MET A 40 -12.41 -41.30 3.26
C MET A 40 -13.10 -39.93 3.46
N CYS A 41 -14.25 -39.90 4.13
CA CYS A 41 -14.90 -38.65 4.51
C CYS A 41 -14.06 -37.84 5.50
N LEU A 42 -13.50 -38.50 6.51
CA LEU A 42 -12.66 -37.88 7.55
C LEU A 42 -11.32 -37.38 7.01
N GLU A 43 -10.72 -38.06 6.04
CA GLU A 43 -9.47 -37.63 5.41
C GLU A 43 -9.67 -36.50 4.41
N GLY A 44 -10.81 -36.54 3.68
CA GLY A 44 -11.11 -35.61 2.59
C GLY A 44 -11.81 -34.31 2.99
N TRP A 45 -12.43 -34.22 4.15
CA TRP A 45 -13.34 -33.11 4.49
C TRP A 45 -12.71 -31.70 4.37
N SER A 46 -11.41 -31.55 4.63
CA SER A 46 -10.69 -30.29 4.56
C SER A 46 -9.75 -30.16 3.35
N THR A 47 -9.44 -31.27 2.65
CA THR A 47 -8.47 -31.29 1.54
C THR A 47 -9.12 -31.59 0.18
N HIS A 48 -10.13 -32.45 0.16
CA HIS A 48 -10.84 -32.89 -1.04
C HIS A 48 -12.37 -32.93 -0.77
N PRO A 49 -13.03 -31.75 -0.54
CA PRO A 49 -14.42 -31.70 -0.10
C PRO A 49 -15.38 -32.49 -0.99
N ALA A 50 -15.20 -32.48 -2.30
CA ALA A 50 -16.04 -33.24 -3.24
C ALA A 50 -16.03 -34.75 -2.99
N GLN A 51 -14.86 -35.31 -2.67
CA GLN A 51 -14.73 -36.74 -2.32
C GLN A 51 -15.38 -37.06 -0.97
N ALA A 52 -15.19 -36.17 0.03
CA ALA A 52 -15.82 -36.34 1.32
C ALA A 52 -17.36 -36.28 1.24
N LEU A 53 -17.92 -35.37 0.44
CA LEU A 53 -19.37 -35.30 0.17
C LEU A 53 -19.88 -36.56 -0.54
N GLY A 54 -19.12 -37.08 -1.51
CA GLY A 54 -19.41 -38.36 -2.16
C GLY A 54 -19.41 -39.55 -1.19
N ALA A 55 -18.46 -39.59 -0.29
CA ALA A 55 -18.35 -40.62 0.73
C ALA A 55 -19.52 -40.55 1.72
N ALA A 56 -19.86 -39.36 2.21
CA ALA A 56 -21.00 -39.16 3.10
C ALA A 56 -22.34 -39.59 2.47
N ALA A 57 -22.57 -39.20 1.20
CA ALA A 57 -23.77 -39.59 0.45
C ALA A 57 -23.84 -41.12 0.24
N SER A 58 -22.72 -41.76 -0.07
CA SER A 58 -22.64 -43.21 -0.23
C SER A 58 -22.90 -43.97 1.09
N LEU A 59 -22.40 -43.43 2.21
CA LEU A 59 -22.64 -44.00 3.53
C LEU A 59 -24.07 -43.83 3.98
N GLN A 60 -24.74 -42.74 3.65
CA GLN A 60 -26.16 -42.51 3.91
C GLN A 60 -27.01 -43.56 3.15
N LEU A 61 -26.75 -43.78 1.87
CA LEU A 61 -27.41 -44.78 1.07
C LEU A 61 -27.17 -46.20 1.58
N LEU A 62 -25.95 -46.53 2.04
CA LEU A 62 -25.62 -47.80 2.67
C LEU A 62 -26.44 -48.02 3.94
N ALA A 63 -26.69 -46.99 4.75
CA ALA A 63 -27.48 -47.06 5.95
C ALA A 63 -28.98 -47.30 5.68
N GLU A 64 -29.47 -46.89 4.52
CA GLU A 64 -30.86 -47.18 4.08
C GLU A 64 -31.00 -48.64 3.61
N ILE A 65 -30.02 -49.16 2.87
CA ILE A 65 -30.01 -50.53 2.34
C ILE A 65 -29.70 -51.57 3.43
N ARG A 66 -28.75 -51.24 4.33
CA ARG A 66 -28.26 -52.17 5.42
C ARG A 66 -28.31 -51.47 6.77
N PRO A 67 -29.49 -51.23 7.36
CA PRO A 67 -29.64 -50.53 8.63
C PRO A 67 -29.09 -51.36 9.80
N SER A 68 -27.91 -51.03 10.28
CA SER A 68 -27.36 -51.53 11.55
C SER A 68 -27.11 -50.38 12.51
N PRO A 69 -27.12 -50.59 13.83
CA PRO A 69 -26.82 -49.55 14.81
C PRO A 69 -25.47 -48.90 14.59
N GLU A 70 -24.46 -49.69 14.19
CA GLU A 70 -23.13 -49.20 13.93
C GLU A 70 -23.02 -48.41 12.62
N ILE A 71 -23.65 -48.85 11.52
CA ILE A 71 -23.68 -48.09 10.27
C ILE A 71 -24.37 -46.76 10.49
N LYS A 72 -25.48 -46.74 11.28
CA LYS A 72 -26.15 -45.50 11.62
C LYS A 72 -25.29 -44.54 12.44
N ALA A 73 -24.43 -45.04 13.34
CA ALA A 73 -23.49 -44.21 14.08
C ALA A 73 -22.41 -43.60 13.14
N LEU A 74 -21.84 -44.38 12.22
CA LEU A 74 -20.89 -43.93 11.21
C LEU A 74 -21.52 -42.95 10.24
N THR A 75 -22.78 -43.16 9.85
CA THR A 75 -23.53 -42.24 8.98
C THR A 75 -23.74 -40.88 9.65
N ALA A 76 -24.17 -40.86 10.92
CA ALA A 76 -24.30 -39.62 11.69
C ALA A 76 -22.95 -38.85 11.76
N TRP A 77 -21.83 -39.57 11.96
CA TRP A 77 -20.48 -38.93 11.92
C TRP A 77 -20.20 -38.32 10.56
N ALA A 78 -20.37 -39.05 9.46
CA ALA A 78 -20.15 -38.54 8.11
C ALA A 78 -21.11 -37.39 7.76
N THR A 79 -22.38 -37.41 8.22
CA THR A 79 -23.33 -36.28 8.07
C THR A 79 -22.84 -35.04 8.83
N GLY A 80 -22.29 -35.23 10.04
CA GLY A 80 -21.66 -34.16 10.80
C GLY A 80 -20.48 -33.54 10.08
N LEU A 81 -19.63 -34.39 9.46
CA LEU A 81 -18.51 -33.87 8.63
C LEU A 81 -19.01 -33.15 7.38
N LYS A 82 -20.06 -33.65 6.71
CA LYS A 82 -20.71 -32.97 5.61
C LYS A 82 -21.21 -31.59 6.04
N ALA A 83 -21.89 -31.50 7.17
CA ALA A 83 -22.42 -30.25 7.71
C ALA A 83 -21.29 -29.24 8.04
N LEU A 84 -20.07 -29.69 8.43
CA LEU A 84 -18.89 -28.84 8.56
C LEU A 84 -18.45 -28.26 7.22
N ILE A 85 -18.46 -29.08 6.14
CA ILE A 85 -18.15 -28.63 4.79
C ILE A 85 -19.14 -27.58 4.30
N ASP A 86 -20.44 -27.83 4.55
CA ASP A 86 -21.55 -26.97 4.13
C ASP A 86 -21.69 -25.69 4.99
N GLY A 87 -20.87 -25.54 6.07
CA GLY A 87 -20.96 -24.38 6.98
C GLY A 87 -22.11 -24.43 7.98
N GLU A 88 -22.81 -25.57 8.11
CA GLU A 88 -23.97 -25.76 8.99
C GLU A 88 -23.56 -26.24 10.41
N MET A 89 -22.84 -25.40 11.15
CA MET A 89 -22.16 -25.76 12.40
C MET A 89 -23.11 -26.34 13.47
N ARG A 90 -24.34 -25.83 13.58
CA ARG A 90 -25.34 -26.36 14.54
C ARG A 90 -25.77 -27.78 14.20
N LEU A 91 -25.95 -28.06 12.90
CA LEU A 91 -26.25 -29.39 12.41
C LEU A 91 -25.09 -30.34 12.65
N ALA A 92 -23.86 -29.87 12.36
CA ALA A 92 -22.62 -30.64 12.60
C ALA A 92 -22.55 -31.10 14.08
N ILE A 93 -22.74 -30.19 15.03
CA ILE A 93 -22.76 -30.53 16.47
C ILE A 93 -23.81 -31.57 16.77
N SER A 94 -25.05 -31.38 16.32
CA SER A 94 -26.18 -32.30 16.57
C SER A 94 -25.90 -33.70 16.05
N GLU A 95 -25.39 -33.85 14.84
CA GLU A 95 -25.07 -35.13 14.20
C GLU A 95 -23.87 -35.83 14.88
N LEU A 96 -22.83 -35.07 15.27
CA LEU A 96 -21.70 -35.62 15.98
C LEU A 96 -22.06 -36.08 17.39
N GLU A 97 -22.97 -35.39 18.09
CA GLU A 97 -23.52 -35.83 19.37
C GLU A 97 -24.40 -37.05 19.23
N GLU A 98 -25.16 -37.18 18.17
CA GLU A 98 -25.93 -38.37 17.84
C GLU A 98 -25.01 -39.58 17.60
N SER A 99 -23.94 -39.37 16.81
CA SER A 99 -22.93 -40.39 16.57
C SER A 99 -22.27 -40.85 17.88
N GLU A 100 -21.86 -39.92 18.76
CA GLU A 100 -21.31 -40.20 20.08
C GLU A 100 -22.25 -41.04 20.90
N ARG A 101 -23.53 -40.64 21.04
CA ARG A 101 -24.55 -41.42 21.83
C ARG A 101 -24.73 -42.84 21.30
N ARG A 102 -24.77 -43.03 19.98
CA ARG A 102 -24.84 -44.35 19.34
C ARG A 102 -23.63 -45.22 19.62
N PHE A 103 -22.41 -44.67 19.50
CA PHE A 103 -21.20 -45.44 19.83
C PHE A 103 -21.12 -45.81 21.32
N LEU A 104 -21.54 -44.91 22.21
CA LEU A 104 -21.61 -45.20 23.64
C LEU A 104 -22.62 -46.34 23.94
N SER A 105 -23.80 -46.37 23.28
CA SER A 105 -24.77 -47.41 23.41
C SER A 105 -24.26 -48.79 22.90
N LEU A 106 -23.30 -48.79 21.99
CA LEU A 106 -22.63 -49.95 21.47
C LEU A 106 -21.37 -50.38 22.28
N GLY A 107 -21.07 -49.67 23.39
CA GLY A 107 -19.87 -49.88 24.19
C GLY A 107 -18.59 -49.47 23.53
N LYS A 108 -18.65 -48.71 22.40
CA LYS A 108 -17.47 -48.30 21.62
C LYS A 108 -16.99 -46.92 22.07
N THR A 109 -16.51 -46.83 23.33
CA THR A 109 -16.10 -45.56 23.96
C THR A 109 -14.99 -44.80 23.21
N HIS A 110 -14.04 -45.52 22.60
CA HIS A 110 -12.98 -44.95 21.79
C HIS A 110 -13.51 -44.22 20.54
N LEU A 111 -14.45 -44.88 19.81
CA LEU A 111 -15.07 -44.24 18.63
C LEU A 111 -15.97 -43.06 19.02
N ALA A 112 -16.67 -43.14 20.15
CA ALA A 112 -17.42 -42.02 20.71
C ALA A 112 -16.49 -40.83 20.99
N ALA A 113 -15.32 -41.01 21.58
CA ALA A 113 -14.35 -39.96 21.79
C ALA A 113 -13.80 -39.40 20.46
N ALA A 114 -13.65 -40.26 19.43
CA ALA A 114 -13.14 -39.83 18.13
C ALA A 114 -14.08 -38.84 17.38
N THR A 115 -15.39 -38.96 17.56
CA THR A 115 -16.37 -37.98 17.01
C THR A 115 -16.15 -36.58 17.56
N GLN A 116 -15.67 -36.49 18.82
CA GLN A 116 -15.46 -35.21 19.49
C GLN A 116 -14.33 -34.35 18.87
N VAL A 117 -13.35 -34.98 18.21
CA VAL A 117 -12.28 -34.27 17.51
C VAL A 117 -12.87 -33.31 16.44
N SER A 118 -13.84 -33.78 15.66
CA SER A 118 -14.55 -32.98 14.65
C SER A 118 -15.50 -31.98 15.30
N LYS A 119 -16.13 -32.34 16.43
CA LYS A 119 -17.05 -31.45 17.17
C LYS A 119 -16.35 -30.21 17.71
N LEU A 120 -15.07 -30.29 18.11
CA LEU A 120 -14.30 -29.14 18.57
C LEU A 120 -14.24 -28.04 17.52
N ILE A 121 -14.13 -28.41 16.24
CA ILE A 121 -14.08 -27.46 15.13
C ILE A 121 -15.42 -26.71 15.02
N ALA A 122 -16.55 -27.40 15.04
CA ALA A 122 -17.86 -26.80 14.98
C ALA A 122 -18.13 -25.86 16.17
N LEU A 123 -17.77 -26.27 17.38
CA LEU A 123 -17.89 -25.46 18.60
C LEU A 123 -17.01 -24.20 18.51
N SER A 124 -15.79 -24.35 18.02
CA SER A 124 -14.86 -23.21 17.79
C SER A 124 -15.44 -22.17 16.85
N MET A 125 -16.00 -22.62 15.73
CA MET A 125 -16.59 -21.72 14.72
C MET A 125 -17.83 -20.96 15.25
N LEU A 126 -18.51 -21.52 16.26
CA LEU A 126 -19.63 -20.86 16.96
C LEU A 126 -19.17 -20.02 18.16
N GLY A 127 -17.87 -19.92 18.46
CA GLY A 127 -17.35 -19.20 19.61
C GLY A 127 -17.56 -19.90 20.97
N ARG A 128 -17.99 -21.19 20.98
CA ARG A 128 -18.24 -21.98 22.20
C ARG A 128 -16.94 -22.64 22.70
N TYR A 129 -15.93 -21.81 23.00
CA TYR A 129 -14.56 -22.30 23.25
C TYR A 129 -14.42 -23.10 24.54
N ASP A 130 -15.04 -22.69 25.65
CA ASP A 130 -14.90 -23.39 26.94
C ASP A 130 -15.52 -24.78 26.85
N GLU A 131 -16.65 -24.93 26.20
CA GLU A 131 -17.29 -26.22 25.95
C GLU A 131 -16.44 -27.11 25.03
N ALA A 132 -15.80 -26.50 24.01
CA ALA A 132 -14.89 -27.23 23.14
C ALA A 132 -13.68 -27.77 23.92
N ILE A 133 -13.03 -26.92 24.74
CA ILE A 133 -11.88 -27.34 25.56
C ILE A 133 -12.26 -28.45 26.54
N GLU A 134 -13.40 -28.31 27.26
CA GLU A 134 -13.88 -29.34 28.19
C GLU A 134 -14.15 -30.68 27.48
N THR A 135 -14.81 -30.62 26.32
CA THR A 135 -15.08 -31.79 25.47
C THR A 135 -13.78 -32.43 25.00
N GLY A 136 -12.81 -31.62 24.58
CA GLY A 136 -11.49 -32.09 24.17
C GLY A 136 -10.71 -32.78 25.28
N LEU A 137 -10.73 -32.22 26.49
CA LEU A 137 -10.07 -32.80 27.64
C LEU A 137 -10.66 -34.15 28.03
N ARG A 138 -12.01 -34.31 27.97
CA ARG A 138 -12.68 -35.63 28.18
C ARG A 138 -12.25 -36.66 27.16
N ALA A 139 -12.27 -36.30 25.86
CA ALA A 139 -11.85 -37.19 24.78
C ALA A 139 -10.35 -37.59 24.90
N ARG A 140 -9.49 -36.62 25.26
CA ARG A 140 -8.08 -36.86 25.56
C ARG A 140 -7.90 -37.94 26.62
N GLY A 141 -8.67 -37.86 27.71
CA GLY A 141 -8.62 -38.87 28.77
C GLY A 141 -8.94 -40.27 28.25
N VAL A 142 -9.94 -40.42 27.38
CA VAL A 142 -10.29 -41.73 26.77
C VAL A 142 -9.17 -42.23 25.86
N PHE A 143 -8.59 -41.42 25.00
CA PHE A 143 -7.50 -41.82 24.10
C PHE A 143 -6.25 -42.28 24.88
N LEU A 144 -5.88 -41.58 25.95
CA LEU A 144 -4.76 -41.96 26.81
C LEU A 144 -5.03 -43.29 27.52
N ALA A 145 -6.24 -43.52 28.02
CA ALA A 145 -6.63 -44.79 28.64
C ALA A 145 -6.61 -45.97 27.64
N CYS A 146 -6.85 -45.71 26.36
CA CYS A 146 -6.79 -46.67 25.27
C CYS A 146 -5.38 -46.84 24.64
N ASN A 147 -4.38 -46.08 25.11
CA ASN A 147 -3.02 -45.99 24.51
C ASN A 147 -3.02 -45.49 23.06
N ASP A 148 -4.05 -44.74 22.63
CA ASP A 148 -4.08 -44.09 21.33
C ASP A 148 -3.40 -42.72 21.42
N PHE A 149 -2.06 -42.73 21.42
CA PHE A 149 -1.25 -41.51 21.51
C PHE A 149 -1.37 -40.64 20.29
N ARG A 150 -1.72 -41.18 19.11
CA ARG A 150 -1.95 -40.39 17.88
C ARG A 150 -3.21 -39.57 17.99
N ALA A 151 -4.34 -40.16 18.42
CA ALA A 151 -5.58 -39.43 18.64
C ALA A 151 -5.45 -38.42 19.79
N ALA A 152 -4.73 -38.78 20.87
CA ALA A 152 -4.41 -37.88 21.96
C ALA A 152 -3.63 -36.66 21.47
N GLY A 153 -2.61 -36.83 20.62
CA GLY A 153 -1.86 -35.73 20.01
C GLY A 153 -2.73 -34.82 19.13
N LYS A 154 -3.64 -35.39 18.31
CA LYS A 154 -4.58 -34.63 17.48
C LYS A 154 -5.49 -33.73 18.32
N ILE A 155 -6.04 -34.24 19.39
CA ILE A 155 -6.94 -33.47 20.24
C ILE A 155 -6.19 -32.41 21.06
N GLU A 156 -4.98 -32.72 21.53
CA GLU A 156 -4.09 -31.75 22.18
C GLU A 156 -3.75 -30.59 21.24
N HIS A 157 -3.42 -30.88 19.98
CA HIS A 157 -3.21 -29.88 18.96
C HIS A 157 -4.46 -28.98 18.78
N ASN A 158 -5.65 -29.58 18.67
CA ASN A 158 -6.88 -28.82 18.52
C ASN A 158 -7.20 -27.95 19.76
N ILE A 159 -6.97 -28.45 20.98
CA ILE A 159 -7.12 -27.66 22.22
C ILE A 159 -6.11 -26.48 22.20
N GLY A 160 -4.87 -26.72 21.80
CA GLY A 160 -3.87 -25.66 21.62
C GLY A 160 -4.35 -24.57 20.66
N ASN A 161 -4.97 -24.94 19.54
CA ASN A 161 -5.54 -23.97 18.59
C ASN A 161 -6.76 -23.22 19.16
N LEU A 162 -7.58 -23.83 20.02
CA LEU A 162 -8.66 -23.14 20.73
C LEU A 162 -8.11 -22.07 21.69
N HIS A 163 -7.06 -22.40 22.46
CA HIS A 163 -6.39 -21.41 23.30
C HIS A 163 -5.76 -20.29 22.47
N PHE A 164 -5.10 -20.61 21.34
CA PHE A 164 -4.53 -19.65 20.41
C PHE A 164 -5.59 -18.64 19.90
N ARG A 165 -6.76 -19.13 19.47
CA ARG A 165 -7.87 -18.28 19.01
C ARG A 165 -8.46 -17.35 20.08
N ARG A 166 -8.25 -17.67 21.36
CA ARG A 166 -8.62 -16.83 22.51
C ARG A 166 -7.48 -15.94 22.99
N ASP A 167 -6.42 -15.79 22.20
CA ASP A 167 -5.22 -15.05 22.55
C ASP A 167 -4.53 -15.54 23.86
N ARG A 168 -4.76 -16.80 24.26
CA ARG A 168 -4.11 -17.45 25.41
C ARG A 168 -2.87 -18.23 24.94
N TYR A 169 -1.85 -17.49 24.52
CA TYR A 169 -0.70 -18.08 23.81
C TYR A 169 0.17 -19.01 24.69
N HIS A 170 0.29 -18.74 25.99
CA HIS A 170 1.00 -19.64 26.89
C HIS A 170 0.31 -21.00 27.05
N ASP A 171 -1.04 -20.98 27.16
CA ASP A 171 -1.81 -22.24 27.21
C ASP A 171 -1.73 -22.98 25.88
N ALA A 172 -1.77 -22.29 24.77
CA ALA A 172 -1.62 -22.84 23.43
C ALA A 172 -0.25 -23.55 23.28
N GLU A 173 0.83 -22.92 23.73
CA GLU A 173 2.19 -23.47 23.71
C GLU A 173 2.26 -24.81 24.44
N VAL A 174 1.68 -24.92 25.63
CA VAL A 174 1.68 -26.15 26.43
C VAL A 174 1.06 -27.32 25.68
N PHE A 175 -0.13 -27.12 25.13
CA PHE A 175 -0.86 -28.18 24.42
C PHE A 175 -0.22 -28.53 23.07
N GLN A 176 0.25 -27.54 22.31
CA GLN A 176 0.90 -27.75 21.02
C GLN A 176 2.28 -28.44 21.19
N SER A 177 3.04 -28.07 22.22
CA SER A 177 4.32 -28.76 22.54
C SER A 177 4.10 -30.21 22.94
N THR A 178 3.07 -30.50 23.75
CA THR A 178 2.70 -31.87 24.14
C THR A 178 2.31 -32.71 22.91
N ALA A 179 1.54 -32.14 22.00
CA ALA A 179 1.16 -32.79 20.74
C ALA A 179 2.36 -33.06 19.86
N ARG A 180 3.30 -32.10 19.75
CA ARG A 180 4.57 -32.25 19.01
C ARG A 180 5.42 -33.40 19.54
N GLU A 181 5.59 -33.49 20.85
CA GLU A 181 6.34 -34.61 21.50
C GLU A 181 5.72 -35.96 21.16
N ARG A 182 4.39 -36.11 21.19
CA ARG A 182 3.71 -37.37 20.82
C ARG A 182 3.92 -37.72 19.35
N PHE A 183 3.75 -36.76 18.43
CA PHE A 183 3.94 -37.04 17.01
C PHE A 183 5.40 -37.32 16.66
N ALA A 184 6.34 -36.71 17.36
CA ALA A 184 7.77 -37.01 17.24
C ALA A 184 8.08 -38.46 17.68
N ALA A 185 7.54 -38.90 18.84
CA ALA A 185 7.67 -40.24 19.31
C ALA A 185 7.06 -41.28 18.36
N LEU A 186 6.02 -40.93 17.62
CA LEU A 186 5.37 -41.79 16.62
C LEU A 186 5.99 -41.69 15.23
N ASN A 187 6.97 -40.82 15.02
CA ASN A 187 7.57 -40.47 13.72
C ASN A 187 6.51 -40.06 12.66
N ASP A 188 5.41 -39.37 13.11
CA ASP A 188 4.32 -38.93 12.24
C ASP A 188 4.65 -37.60 11.58
N GLN A 189 5.42 -37.64 10.50
CA GLN A 189 5.89 -36.44 9.79
C GLN A 189 4.73 -35.54 9.31
N LYS A 190 3.59 -36.17 8.95
CA LYS A 190 2.39 -35.43 8.52
C LYS A 190 1.81 -34.55 9.63
N GLN A 191 1.67 -35.09 10.83
CA GLN A 191 1.15 -34.34 11.98
C GLN A 191 2.20 -33.40 12.56
N LEU A 192 3.49 -33.74 12.49
CA LEU A 192 4.59 -32.89 12.90
C LEU A 192 4.62 -31.59 12.07
N ALA A 193 4.51 -31.66 10.76
CA ALA A 193 4.44 -30.45 9.91
C ALA A 193 3.33 -29.50 10.36
N THR A 194 2.13 -30.04 10.61
CA THR A 194 0.97 -29.24 11.02
C THR A 194 1.17 -28.63 12.41
N VAL A 195 1.63 -29.41 13.41
CA VAL A 195 1.79 -28.89 14.77
C VAL A 195 2.97 -27.92 14.89
N ASN A 196 4.08 -28.17 14.16
CA ASN A 196 5.22 -27.28 14.14
C ASN A 196 4.85 -25.90 13.57
N ASN A 197 4.04 -25.86 12.51
CA ASN A 197 3.51 -24.60 11.97
C ASN A 197 2.69 -23.83 13.01
N CYS A 198 1.76 -24.48 13.72
CA CYS A 198 0.94 -23.82 14.74
C CYS A 198 1.77 -23.38 15.95
N LEU A 199 2.71 -24.21 16.42
CA LEU A 199 3.61 -23.89 17.52
C LEU A 199 4.57 -22.76 17.17
N ALA A 200 5.07 -22.71 15.91
CA ALA A 200 5.88 -21.61 15.41
C ALA A 200 5.13 -20.29 15.47
N ASN A 201 3.86 -20.27 15.05
CA ASN A 201 3.02 -19.07 15.13
C ASN A 201 2.78 -18.66 16.59
N THR A 202 2.55 -19.61 17.49
CA THR A 202 2.43 -19.34 18.92
C THR A 202 3.74 -18.75 19.49
N HIS A 203 4.90 -19.31 19.13
CA HIS A 203 6.20 -18.78 19.53
C HIS A 203 6.48 -17.38 18.96
N ALA A 204 6.04 -17.09 17.73
CA ALA A 204 6.13 -15.75 17.13
C ALA A 204 5.38 -14.71 17.97
N LEU A 205 4.14 -15.03 18.38
CA LEU A 205 3.33 -14.15 19.23
C LEU A 205 3.85 -14.02 20.66
N LEU A 206 4.58 -15.03 21.17
CA LEU A 206 5.30 -15.00 22.43
C LEU A 206 6.71 -14.40 22.31
N HIS A 207 7.08 -13.83 21.15
CA HIS A 207 8.39 -13.25 20.85
C HIS A 207 9.60 -14.20 21.01
N LYS A 208 9.37 -15.51 20.91
CA LYS A 208 10.42 -16.55 20.84
C LYS A 208 10.90 -16.70 19.40
N PHE A 209 11.42 -15.62 18.81
CA PHE A 209 11.60 -15.47 17.35
C PHE A 209 12.52 -16.54 16.74
N LYS A 210 13.65 -16.85 17.39
CA LYS A 210 14.56 -17.88 16.88
C LYS A 210 13.88 -19.26 16.83
N SER A 211 13.16 -19.63 17.89
CA SER A 211 12.43 -20.89 17.93
C SER A 211 11.25 -20.92 16.93
N ALA A 212 10.59 -19.77 16.69
CA ALA A 212 9.57 -19.69 15.66
C ALA A 212 10.14 -19.91 14.26
N GLU A 213 11.29 -19.30 13.94
CA GLU A 213 11.95 -19.44 12.65
C GLU A 213 12.37 -20.90 12.39
N ASP A 214 13.04 -21.53 13.38
CA ASP A 214 13.46 -22.94 13.29
C ASP A 214 12.26 -23.88 13.08
N LEU A 215 11.14 -23.66 13.78
CA LEU A 215 9.92 -24.47 13.64
C LEU A 215 9.19 -24.25 12.30
N PHE A 216 9.18 -23.02 11.76
CA PHE A 216 8.62 -22.75 10.43
C PHE A 216 9.42 -23.45 9.33
N GLU A 217 10.76 -23.40 9.39
CA GLU A 217 11.63 -24.12 8.45
C GLU A 217 11.40 -25.63 8.50
N GLU A 218 11.32 -26.20 9.73
CA GLU A 218 11.03 -27.61 9.94
C GLU A 218 9.65 -27.99 9.38
N ALA A 219 8.62 -27.16 9.63
CA ALA A 219 7.27 -27.39 9.15
C ALA A 219 7.19 -27.40 7.61
N LEU A 220 7.83 -26.43 6.93
CA LEU A 220 7.87 -26.39 5.46
C LEU A 220 8.55 -27.63 4.90
N LYS A 221 9.75 -27.95 5.38
CA LYS A 221 10.51 -29.12 4.93
C LYS A 221 9.73 -30.42 5.10
N GLN A 222 9.05 -30.59 6.23
CA GLN A 222 8.21 -31.76 6.51
C GLN A 222 7.00 -31.80 5.60
N ALA A 223 6.29 -30.67 5.41
CA ALA A 223 5.10 -30.57 4.57
C ALA A 223 5.41 -30.84 3.09
N GLU A 224 6.54 -30.34 2.58
CA GLU A 224 7.03 -30.64 1.23
C GLU A 224 7.36 -32.12 1.04
N ALA A 225 8.09 -32.72 2.00
CA ALA A 225 8.49 -34.14 1.94
C ALA A 225 7.31 -35.11 1.91
N VAL A 226 6.19 -34.76 2.55
CA VAL A 226 4.97 -35.60 2.60
C VAL A 226 3.86 -35.13 1.67
N GLY A 227 4.10 -34.10 0.84
CA GLY A 227 3.15 -33.60 -0.16
C GLY A 227 1.88 -33.00 0.46
N GLN A 228 2.01 -32.03 1.38
CA GLN A 228 0.90 -31.35 2.05
C GLN A 228 0.72 -29.90 1.59
N PRO A 229 0.13 -29.63 0.41
CA PRO A 229 0.05 -28.27 -0.13
C PRO A 229 -0.74 -27.29 0.75
N VAL A 230 -1.76 -27.76 1.47
CA VAL A 230 -2.53 -26.92 2.41
C VAL A 230 -1.67 -26.49 3.61
N THR A 231 -0.83 -27.39 4.13
CA THR A 231 0.08 -27.05 5.24
C THR A 231 1.17 -26.10 4.77
N ILE A 232 1.69 -26.27 3.55
CA ILE A 232 2.66 -25.34 2.93
C ILE A 232 2.03 -23.94 2.87
N ALA A 233 0.86 -23.80 2.26
CA ALA A 233 0.17 -22.52 2.14
C ALA A 233 -0.07 -21.84 3.50
N GLY A 234 -0.51 -22.62 4.51
CA GLY A 234 -0.75 -22.09 5.86
C GLY A 234 0.55 -21.68 6.57
N THR A 235 1.64 -22.43 6.34
CA THR A 235 2.94 -22.07 6.91
C THR A 235 3.51 -20.81 6.27
N GLU A 236 3.36 -20.65 4.95
CA GLU A 236 3.72 -19.40 4.25
C GLU A 236 2.94 -18.21 4.81
N GLY A 237 1.61 -18.31 5.00
CA GLY A 237 0.82 -17.25 5.62
C GLY A 237 1.34 -16.86 7.01
N ASN A 238 1.62 -17.85 7.86
CA ASN A 238 2.16 -17.59 9.19
C ASN A 238 3.58 -16.98 9.17
N ILE A 239 4.45 -17.40 8.25
CA ILE A 239 5.77 -16.76 8.04
C ILE A 239 5.57 -15.29 7.62
N GLY A 240 4.60 -14.99 6.76
CA GLY A 240 4.25 -13.63 6.37
C GLY A 240 3.83 -12.76 7.56
N LEU A 241 2.95 -13.26 8.42
CA LEU A 241 2.56 -12.57 9.66
C LEU A 241 3.73 -12.40 10.64
N PHE A 242 4.59 -13.41 10.75
CA PHE A 242 5.80 -13.34 11.56
C PHE A 242 6.78 -12.27 11.05
N ALA A 243 6.99 -12.19 9.75
CA ALA A 243 7.80 -11.15 9.13
C ALA A 243 7.21 -9.75 9.35
N LEU A 244 5.86 -9.61 9.31
CA LEU A 244 5.16 -8.37 9.59
C LEU A 244 5.43 -7.86 11.02
N GLN A 245 5.41 -8.76 12.00
CA GLN A 245 5.73 -8.43 13.40
C GLN A 245 7.15 -7.89 13.56
N GLN A 246 8.09 -8.39 12.76
CA GLN A 246 9.49 -7.95 12.77
C GLN A 246 9.76 -6.68 11.95
N GLY A 247 8.74 -6.12 11.27
CA GLY A 247 8.92 -4.99 10.36
C GLY A 247 9.58 -5.37 9.02
N ARG A 248 9.67 -6.65 8.70
CA ARG A 248 10.23 -7.17 7.44
C ARG A 248 9.12 -7.22 6.38
N TYR A 249 8.68 -6.03 5.96
CA TYR A 249 7.48 -5.84 5.12
C TYR A 249 7.60 -6.50 3.74
N ASP A 250 8.81 -6.56 3.17
CA ASP A 250 9.12 -7.27 1.92
C ASP A 250 8.77 -8.75 2.01
N ARG A 251 9.30 -9.43 3.02
CA ARG A 251 9.01 -10.84 3.27
C ARG A 251 7.55 -11.09 3.66
N ALA A 252 6.96 -10.17 4.43
CA ALA A 252 5.57 -10.27 4.83
C ALA A 252 4.65 -10.34 3.61
N LEU A 253 4.79 -9.38 2.70
CA LEU A 253 3.94 -9.30 1.51
C LEU A 253 4.18 -10.47 0.54
N ASP A 254 5.43 -10.88 0.31
CA ASP A 254 5.75 -12.04 -0.54
C ASP A 254 5.09 -13.32 -0.03
N TYR A 255 5.30 -13.66 1.25
CA TYR A 255 4.78 -14.88 1.82
C TYR A 255 3.25 -14.91 1.96
N LEU A 256 2.62 -13.78 2.30
CA LEU A 256 1.16 -13.67 2.36
C LEU A 256 0.53 -13.84 0.97
N GLU A 257 1.13 -13.26 -0.05
CA GLU A 257 0.66 -13.41 -1.43
C GLU A 257 0.83 -14.84 -1.94
N ARG A 258 1.96 -15.50 -1.66
CA ARG A 258 2.17 -16.92 -1.99
C ARG A 258 1.14 -17.82 -1.31
N SER A 259 0.87 -17.59 -0.03
CA SER A 259 -0.18 -18.30 0.71
C SER A 259 -1.54 -18.16 0.05
N ARG A 260 -1.93 -16.93 -0.30
CA ARG A 260 -3.20 -16.64 -0.99
C ARG A 260 -3.28 -17.38 -2.35
N GLN A 261 -2.21 -17.36 -3.12
CA GLN A 261 -2.13 -18.03 -4.42
C GLN A 261 -2.24 -19.53 -4.29
N HIS A 262 -1.53 -20.16 -3.36
CA HIS A 262 -1.61 -21.59 -3.11
C HIS A 262 -3.02 -22.00 -2.71
N TYR A 263 -3.68 -21.27 -1.80
CA TYR A 263 -5.07 -21.56 -1.44
C TYR A 263 -6.03 -21.40 -2.63
N THR A 264 -5.82 -20.38 -3.47
CA THR A 264 -6.62 -20.17 -4.69
C THR A 264 -6.45 -21.32 -5.68
N SER A 265 -5.22 -21.77 -5.94
CA SER A 265 -4.93 -22.89 -6.85
C SER A 265 -5.51 -24.23 -6.37
N LEU A 266 -5.64 -24.39 -5.05
CA LEU A 266 -6.26 -25.55 -4.42
C LEU A 266 -7.80 -25.47 -4.37
N GLY A 267 -8.42 -24.38 -4.82
CA GLY A 267 -9.87 -24.15 -4.75
C GLY A 267 -10.39 -23.91 -3.34
N LEU A 268 -9.51 -23.55 -2.40
CA LEU A 268 -9.83 -23.31 -0.98
C LEU A 268 -10.21 -21.84 -0.76
N THR A 269 -11.39 -21.44 -1.23
CA THR A 269 -11.85 -20.05 -1.30
C THR A 269 -11.82 -19.35 0.07
N ILE A 270 -12.29 -20.00 1.14
CA ILE A 270 -12.32 -19.38 2.48
C ILE A 270 -10.91 -19.09 3.00
N GLN A 271 -9.98 -20.04 2.80
CA GLN A 271 -8.59 -19.87 3.22
C GLN A 271 -7.89 -18.77 2.40
N ALA A 272 -8.19 -18.65 1.11
CA ALA A 272 -7.69 -17.56 0.27
C ALA A 272 -8.19 -16.19 0.76
N ILE A 273 -9.46 -16.09 1.19
CA ILE A 273 -10.05 -14.89 1.77
C ILE A 273 -9.41 -14.53 3.13
N LEU A 274 -9.08 -15.53 3.95
CA LEU A 274 -8.33 -15.30 5.19
C LEU A 274 -6.93 -14.73 4.91
N ALA A 275 -6.20 -15.29 3.94
CA ALA A 275 -4.92 -14.75 3.51
C ALA A 275 -5.05 -13.32 2.94
N GLU A 276 -6.12 -13.01 2.23
CA GLU A 276 -6.43 -11.67 1.75
C GLU A 276 -6.68 -10.68 2.90
N HIS A 277 -7.39 -11.11 3.94
CA HIS A 277 -7.55 -10.33 5.17
C HIS A 277 -6.19 -10.01 5.83
N GLU A 278 -5.26 -10.96 5.87
CA GLU A 278 -3.91 -10.77 6.42
C GLU A 278 -3.06 -9.81 5.57
N ILE A 279 -3.23 -9.80 4.24
CA ILE A 279 -2.64 -8.79 3.35
C ILE A 279 -3.17 -7.39 3.69
N ALA A 280 -4.47 -7.25 3.98
CA ALA A 280 -5.04 -5.97 4.39
C ALA A 280 -4.44 -5.47 5.72
N ASP A 281 -4.15 -6.36 6.67
CA ASP A 281 -3.44 -6.01 7.91
C ASP A 281 -2.02 -5.48 7.60
N ALA A 282 -1.29 -6.10 6.67
CA ALA A 282 0.03 -5.63 6.23
C ALA A 282 -0.04 -4.26 5.54
N TYR A 283 -1.03 -4.02 4.69
CA TYR A 283 -1.26 -2.72 4.07
C TYR A 283 -1.54 -1.63 5.11
N LEU A 284 -2.30 -1.96 6.15
CA LEU A 284 -2.59 -1.01 7.23
C LEU A 284 -1.35 -0.64 8.04
N GLU A 285 -0.43 -1.57 8.28
CA GLU A 285 0.86 -1.29 8.93
C GLU A 285 1.79 -0.44 8.05
N LEU A 286 1.67 -0.54 6.74
CA LEU A 286 2.34 0.30 5.76
C LEU A 286 1.64 1.65 5.52
N ASN A 287 0.55 1.96 6.25
CA ASN A 287 -0.26 3.17 6.11
C ASN A 287 -1.05 3.29 4.79
N LEU A 288 -1.32 2.15 4.11
CA LEU A 288 -2.19 2.06 2.94
C LEU A 288 -3.64 1.81 3.39
N ALA A 289 -4.21 2.80 4.07
CA ALA A 289 -5.51 2.66 4.75
C ALA A 289 -6.69 2.50 3.76
N ALA A 290 -6.63 3.11 2.58
CA ALA A 290 -7.67 3.02 1.57
C ALA A 290 -7.74 1.62 0.94
N GLU A 291 -6.59 1.03 0.66
CA GLU A 291 -6.42 -0.31 0.12
C GLU A 291 -6.87 -1.37 1.14
N ALA A 292 -6.41 -1.25 2.38
CA ALA A 292 -6.83 -2.13 3.46
C ALA A 292 -8.36 -2.06 3.66
N LEU A 293 -8.94 -0.85 3.64
CA LEU A 293 -10.39 -0.65 3.76
C LEU A 293 -11.17 -1.39 2.67
N ALA A 294 -10.71 -1.30 1.42
CA ALA A 294 -11.37 -1.96 0.29
C ALA A 294 -11.39 -3.49 0.46
N ILE A 295 -10.31 -4.07 0.98
CA ILE A 295 -10.27 -5.52 1.27
C ILE A 295 -11.22 -5.85 2.44
N TYR A 296 -11.18 -5.10 3.56
CA TYR A 296 -12.09 -5.37 4.68
C TYR A 296 -13.57 -5.28 4.27
N GLU A 297 -13.94 -4.33 3.41
CA GLU A 297 -15.30 -4.20 2.89
C GLU A 297 -15.73 -5.40 2.04
N ARG A 298 -14.80 -6.05 1.35
CA ARG A 298 -15.06 -7.27 0.56
C ARG A 298 -15.14 -8.52 1.42
N VAL A 299 -14.24 -8.70 2.39
CA VAL A 299 -14.16 -9.96 3.16
C VAL A 299 -15.18 -10.05 4.30
N ILE A 300 -15.57 -8.94 4.94
CA ILE A 300 -16.51 -8.92 6.07
C ILE A 300 -17.86 -9.57 5.72
N PRO A 301 -18.54 -9.27 4.59
CA PRO A 301 -19.78 -9.93 4.21
C PRO A 301 -19.64 -11.45 4.10
N ILE A 302 -18.51 -11.94 3.64
CA ILE A 302 -18.22 -13.37 3.49
C ILE A 302 -18.08 -14.01 4.88
N PHE A 303 -17.35 -13.38 5.81
CA PHE A 303 -17.26 -13.86 7.19
C PHE A 303 -18.63 -13.92 7.87
N VAL A 304 -19.51 -12.93 7.62
CA VAL A 304 -20.90 -12.94 8.10
C VAL A 304 -21.68 -14.12 7.54
N GLN A 305 -21.61 -14.35 6.23
CA GLN A 305 -22.31 -15.44 5.54
C GLN A 305 -21.90 -16.81 6.07
N HIS A 306 -20.60 -16.99 6.39
CA HIS A 306 -20.07 -18.25 6.91
C HIS A 306 -20.07 -18.36 8.44
N GLY A 307 -20.62 -17.38 9.16
CA GLY A 307 -20.70 -17.39 10.63
C GLY A 307 -19.36 -17.30 11.36
N MET A 308 -18.32 -16.78 10.68
CA MET A 308 -16.96 -16.65 11.19
C MET A 308 -16.81 -15.39 12.07
N ARG A 309 -17.31 -15.47 13.30
CA ARG A 309 -17.48 -14.32 14.20
C ARG A 309 -16.16 -13.71 14.64
N ALA A 310 -15.15 -14.54 14.96
CA ALA A 310 -13.83 -14.06 15.38
C ALA A 310 -13.14 -13.27 14.27
N GLU A 311 -13.15 -13.80 13.05
CA GLU A 311 -12.60 -13.17 11.87
C GLU A 311 -13.37 -11.89 11.50
N GLN A 312 -14.72 -11.92 11.62
CA GLN A 312 -15.56 -10.74 11.46
C GLN A 312 -15.23 -9.65 12.48
N ALA A 313 -15.05 -10.01 13.77
CA ALA A 313 -14.71 -9.06 14.83
C ALA A 313 -13.37 -8.39 14.57
N ARG A 314 -12.34 -9.18 14.21
CA ARG A 314 -11.02 -8.71 13.86
C ARG A 314 -11.07 -7.77 12.64
N ALA A 315 -11.72 -8.19 11.56
CA ALA A 315 -11.83 -7.39 10.34
C ALA A 315 -12.57 -6.06 10.59
N GLN A 316 -13.62 -6.04 11.43
CA GLN A 316 -14.30 -4.81 11.81
C GLN A 316 -13.41 -3.87 12.65
N ALA A 317 -12.62 -4.42 13.57
CA ALA A 317 -11.68 -3.62 14.37
C ALA A 317 -10.63 -2.91 13.49
N TYR A 318 -10.02 -3.67 12.56
CA TYR A 318 -9.03 -3.11 11.64
C TYR A 318 -9.66 -2.21 10.56
N LYS A 319 -10.88 -2.49 10.10
CA LYS A 319 -11.68 -1.55 9.30
C LYS A 319 -11.88 -0.22 10.04
N GLY A 320 -12.21 -0.26 11.33
CA GLY A 320 -12.31 0.94 12.17
C GLY A 320 -11.00 1.73 12.19
N ARG A 321 -9.86 1.06 12.32
CA ARG A 321 -8.53 1.68 12.27
C ARG A 321 -8.22 2.30 10.89
N ALA A 322 -8.55 1.62 9.80
CA ALA A 322 -8.39 2.15 8.44
C ALA A 322 -9.22 3.43 8.24
N LEU A 323 -10.49 3.40 8.62
CA LEU A 323 -11.41 4.55 8.54
C LEU A 323 -10.92 5.73 9.40
N MET A 324 -10.35 5.46 10.57
CA MET A 324 -9.74 6.48 11.42
C MET A 324 -8.55 7.15 10.71
N LEU A 325 -7.67 6.39 10.07
CA LEU A 325 -6.53 6.92 9.32
C LEU A 325 -6.97 7.79 8.15
N LEU A 326 -8.09 7.44 7.51
CA LEU A 326 -8.72 8.21 6.41
C LEU A 326 -9.54 9.42 6.90
N GLY A 327 -9.61 9.69 8.21
CA GLY A 327 -10.39 10.80 8.77
C GLY A 327 -11.91 10.58 8.79
N ARG A 328 -12.39 9.37 8.45
CA ARG A 328 -13.81 8.99 8.42
C ARG A 328 -14.30 8.59 9.82
N THR A 329 -14.18 9.50 10.79
CA THR A 329 -14.35 9.25 12.24
C THR A 329 -15.69 8.59 12.60
N LYS A 330 -16.81 9.08 12.03
CA LYS A 330 -18.14 8.52 12.35
C LYS A 330 -18.31 7.06 11.89
N GLU A 331 -17.70 6.70 10.78
CA GLU A 331 -17.75 5.34 10.26
C GLU A 331 -16.78 4.44 11.03
N ALA A 332 -15.61 4.97 11.39
CA ALA A 332 -14.67 4.27 12.28
C ALA A 332 -15.34 3.87 13.59
N GLN A 333 -16.04 4.80 14.25
CA GLN A 333 -16.77 4.51 15.48
C GLN A 333 -17.80 3.39 15.32
N ARG A 334 -18.59 3.40 14.23
CA ARG A 334 -19.57 2.33 13.96
C ARG A 334 -18.94 0.96 13.79
N ALA A 335 -17.80 0.89 13.09
CA ALA A 335 -17.06 -0.35 12.88
C ALA A 335 -16.50 -0.89 14.21
N LEU A 336 -15.93 0.00 15.04
CA LEU A 336 -15.41 -0.35 16.35
C LEU A 336 -16.52 -0.82 17.32
N ASP A 337 -17.67 -0.12 17.35
CA ASP A 337 -18.84 -0.53 18.16
C ASP A 337 -19.35 -1.93 17.75
N GLN A 338 -19.30 -2.25 16.47
CA GLN A 338 -19.67 -3.58 15.97
C GLN A 338 -18.66 -4.64 16.39
N ALA A 339 -17.35 -4.36 16.27
CA ALA A 339 -16.30 -5.25 16.72
C ALA A 339 -16.40 -5.52 18.24
N GLN A 340 -16.64 -4.48 19.03
CA GLN A 340 -16.80 -4.57 20.48
C GLN A 340 -17.94 -5.52 20.87
N ARG A 341 -19.11 -5.41 20.19
CA ARG A 341 -20.24 -6.32 20.43
C ARG A 341 -19.90 -7.77 20.11
N LEU A 342 -19.15 -8.02 19.04
CA LEU A 342 -18.72 -9.37 18.65
C LEU A 342 -17.75 -9.95 19.67
N TYR A 343 -16.72 -9.21 20.09
CA TYR A 343 -15.76 -9.67 21.10
C TYR A 343 -16.42 -9.87 22.50
N ALA A 344 -17.39 -9.01 22.86
CA ALA A 344 -18.14 -9.19 24.09
C ALA A 344 -18.99 -10.48 24.06
N ALA A 345 -19.59 -10.82 22.91
CA ALA A 345 -20.36 -12.05 22.75
C ALA A 345 -19.48 -13.33 22.78
N GLU A 346 -18.17 -13.19 22.54
CA GLU A 346 -17.19 -14.28 22.61
C GLU A 346 -16.44 -14.32 23.96
N GLU A 347 -16.78 -13.41 24.89
CA GLU A 347 -16.07 -13.26 26.18
C GLU A 347 -14.53 -13.15 25.99
N ASN A 348 -14.10 -12.46 24.92
CA ASN A 348 -12.70 -12.25 24.59
C ASN A 348 -12.16 -10.92 25.16
N PRO A 349 -11.49 -10.93 26.33
CA PRO A 349 -10.97 -9.70 26.97
C PRO A 349 -9.83 -9.06 26.16
N VAL A 350 -9.07 -9.86 25.39
CA VAL A 350 -7.97 -9.34 24.57
C VAL A 350 -8.50 -8.61 23.35
N GLY A 351 -9.55 -9.15 22.74
CA GLY A 351 -10.27 -8.46 21.67
C GLY A 351 -10.91 -7.15 22.14
N ALA A 352 -11.50 -7.13 23.36
CA ALA A 352 -12.01 -5.90 23.96
C ALA A 352 -10.90 -4.87 24.17
N ALA A 353 -9.73 -5.29 24.70
CA ALA A 353 -8.56 -4.41 24.90
C ALA A 353 -8.03 -3.84 23.57
N LEU A 354 -8.10 -4.59 22.47
CA LEU A 354 -7.74 -4.10 21.13
C LEU A 354 -8.66 -2.95 20.70
N ILE A 355 -9.96 -3.06 20.96
CA ILE A 355 -10.93 -1.99 20.66
C ILE A 355 -10.67 -0.76 21.54
N GLU A 356 -10.41 -0.95 22.85
CA GLU A 356 -10.04 0.14 23.76
C GLU A 356 -8.79 0.87 23.29
N LEU A 357 -7.77 0.14 22.86
CA LEU A 357 -6.54 0.71 22.31
C LEU A 357 -6.81 1.52 21.02
N THR A 358 -7.66 1.01 20.13
CA THR A 358 -8.03 1.73 18.90
C THR A 358 -8.86 2.99 19.19
N HIS A 359 -9.76 2.93 20.18
CA HIS A 359 -10.48 4.12 20.67
C HIS A 359 -9.53 5.13 21.32
N ALA A 360 -8.53 4.66 22.08
CA ALA A 360 -7.51 5.53 22.65
C ALA A 360 -6.72 6.27 21.56
N GLN A 361 -6.35 5.59 20.46
CA GLN A 361 -5.72 6.22 19.30
C GLN A 361 -6.62 7.28 18.64
N LEU A 362 -7.92 6.99 18.52
CA LEU A 362 -8.90 7.93 17.98
C LEU A 362 -9.00 9.18 18.85
N LEU A 363 -9.14 9.02 20.17
CA LEU A 363 -9.20 10.14 21.14
C LEU A 363 -7.92 10.98 21.11
N TYR A 364 -6.75 10.33 21.00
CA TYR A 364 -5.49 11.03 20.87
C TYR A 364 -5.45 11.95 19.64
N ARG A 365 -5.90 11.44 18.49
CA ARG A 365 -5.99 12.23 17.25
C ARG A 365 -7.00 13.38 17.33
N GLU A 366 -8.05 13.23 18.15
CA GLU A 366 -9.04 14.27 18.41
C GLU A 366 -8.56 15.30 19.48
N GLY A 367 -7.34 15.18 20.00
CA GLY A 367 -6.81 16.05 21.06
C GLY A 367 -7.37 15.76 22.46
N LYS A 368 -8.10 14.66 22.63
CA LYS A 368 -8.69 14.24 23.93
C LYS A 368 -7.71 13.36 24.71
N PHE A 369 -6.59 13.94 25.09
CA PHE A 369 -5.44 13.19 25.61
C PHE A 369 -5.71 12.44 26.92
N GLU A 370 -6.50 13.00 27.84
CA GLU A 370 -6.83 12.33 29.12
C GLU A 370 -7.63 11.04 28.87
N GLY A 371 -8.60 11.09 27.94
CA GLY A 371 -9.37 9.90 27.55
C GLY A 371 -8.50 8.85 26.87
N ALA A 372 -7.58 9.28 26.02
CA ALA A 372 -6.63 8.40 25.34
C ALA A 372 -5.72 7.69 26.36
N ARG A 373 -5.18 8.43 27.32
CA ARG A 373 -4.35 7.91 28.41
C ARG A 373 -5.07 6.85 29.25
N MET A 374 -6.32 7.15 29.62
CA MET A 374 -7.16 6.25 30.42
C MET A 374 -7.44 4.94 29.69
N LEU A 375 -7.94 5.00 28.44
CA LEU A 375 -8.28 3.80 27.69
C LEU A 375 -7.05 2.95 27.34
N ALA A 376 -5.93 3.57 26.99
CA ALA A 376 -4.69 2.85 26.74
C ALA A 376 -4.22 2.10 28.00
N GLY A 377 -4.35 2.72 29.19
CA GLY A 377 -4.04 2.06 30.46
C GLY A 377 -5.00 0.93 30.84
N GLN A 378 -6.29 1.04 30.49
CA GLN A 378 -7.29 -0.02 30.71
C GLN A 378 -7.01 -1.27 29.88
N ALA A 379 -6.51 -1.12 28.66
CA ALA A 379 -6.15 -2.23 27.77
C ALA A 379 -4.93 -3.05 28.27
N GLU A 380 -3.98 -2.45 29.01
CA GLU A 380 -2.71 -3.08 29.37
C GLU A 380 -2.82 -4.43 30.11
N PRO A 381 -3.68 -4.60 31.15
CA PRO A 381 -3.74 -5.86 31.89
C PRO A 381 -4.11 -7.07 31.03
N ALA A 382 -5.10 -6.95 30.16
CA ALA A 382 -5.50 -8.02 29.26
C ALA A 382 -4.43 -8.33 28.21
N LEU A 383 -3.75 -7.30 27.67
CA LEU A 383 -2.67 -7.46 26.71
C LEU A 383 -1.43 -8.11 27.35
N LEU A 384 -1.11 -7.78 28.60
CA LEU A 384 -0.02 -8.41 29.34
C LEU A 384 -0.30 -9.88 29.61
N MET A 385 -1.51 -10.22 30.04
CA MET A 385 -1.90 -11.60 30.32
C MET A 385 -1.90 -12.49 29.06
N SER A 386 -2.21 -11.92 27.91
CA SER A 386 -2.17 -12.66 26.65
C SER A 386 -0.76 -12.93 26.14
N GLY A 387 0.25 -12.20 26.59
CA GLY A 387 1.61 -12.22 26.05
C GLY A 387 1.75 -11.43 24.74
N SER A 388 0.77 -10.64 24.34
CA SER A 388 0.79 -9.84 23.10
C SER A 388 1.65 -8.58 23.28
N TRP A 389 2.97 -8.75 23.27
CA TRP A 389 3.94 -7.67 23.51
C TRP A 389 3.79 -6.48 22.56
N GLN A 390 3.60 -6.71 21.28
CA GLN A 390 3.46 -5.64 20.29
C GLN A 390 2.30 -4.69 20.66
N ARG A 391 1.13 -5.24 21.01
CA ARG A 391 -0.06 -4.45 21.37
C ARG A 391 0.13 -3.78 22.74
N LEU A 392 0.73 -4.46 23.71
CA LEU A 392 1.04 -3.93 25.03
C LEU A 392 1.99 -2.73 24.92
N LEU A 393 3.08 -2.86 24.17
CA LEU A 393 4.05 -1.78 23.98
C LEU A 393 3.45 -0.60 23.22
N LEU A 394 2.55 -0.86 22.27
CA LEU A 394 1.79 0.20 21.58
C LEU A 394 0.87 0.96 22.56
N ALA A 395 0.20 0.26 23.48
CA ALA A 395 -0.65 0.89 24.49
C ALA A 395 0.18 1.76 25.45
N ARG A 396 1.32 1.26 25.92
CA ARG A 396 2.24 2.02 26.78
C ARG A 396 2.84 3.23 26.07
N TRP A 397 3.27 3.07 24.82
CA TRP A 397 3.73 4.18 24.00
C TRP A 397 2.65 5.25 23.85
N LEU A 398 1.41 4.88 23.53
CA LEU A 398 0.30 5.84 23.39
C LEU A 398 -0.01 6.57 24.69
N ARG A 399 0.08 5.86 25.83
CA ARG A 399 -0.08 6.46 27.16
C ARG A 399 1.04 7.48 27.45
N GLY A 400 2.29 7.13 27.11
CA GLY A 400 3.42 8.05 27.23
C GLY A 400 3.27 9.30 26.35
N GLU A 401 2.77 9.13 25.13
CA GLU A 401 2.46 10.23 24.22
C GLU A 401 1.32 11.11 24.76
N ALA A 402 0.29 10.52 25.33
CA ALA A 402 -0.80 11.26 25.96
C ALA A 402 -0.30 12.06 27.19
N ASP A 403 0.56 11.47 28.04
CA ASP A 403 1.19 12.18 29.16
C ASP A 403 2.08 13.34 28.67
N ARG A 404 2.83 13.15 27.57
CA ARG A 404 3.61 14.23 26.94
C ARG A 404 2.70 15.37 26.49
N ALA A 405 1.60 15.05 25.80
CA ALA A 405 0.64 16.05 25.31
C ALA A 405 -0.09 16.80 26.44
N LEU A 406 -0.26 16.16 27.59
CA LEU A 406 -0.81 16.77 28.81
C LEU A 406 0.23 17.60 29.63
N GLY A 407 1.50 17.59 29.22
CA GLY A 407 2.58 18.27 29.91
C GLY A 407 3.20 17.49 31.07
N ASN A 408 2.83 16.23 31.29
CA ASN A 408 3.36 15.35 32.33
C ASN A 408 4.73 14.76 31.91
N LEU A 409 5.71 15.64 31.59
CA LEU A 409 6.95 15.26 30.92
C LEU A 409 7.78 14.22 31.69
N ALA A 410 7.79 14.23 33.00
CA ALA A 410 8.54 13.28 33.84
C ALA A 410 7.95 11.87 33.71
N ALA A 411 6.62 11.73 33.85
CA ALA A 411 5.91 10.44 33.69
C ALA A 411 6.02 9.90 32.26
N ALA A 412 5.88 10.79 31.27
CA ALA A 412 6.06 10.43 29.86
C ALA A 412 7.46 9.86 29.58
N ARG A 413 8.50 10.53 30.08
CA ARG A 413 9.90 10.09 29.94
C ARG A 413 10.12 8.71 30.53
N GLU A 414 9.72 8.50 31.79
CA GLU A 414 9.88 7.23 32.49
C GLU A 414 9.21 6.08 31.74
N LEU A 415 7.93 6.25 31.39
CA LEU A 415 7.16 5.22 30.71
C LEU A 415 7.71 4.93 29.30
N LEU A 416 8.07 5.96 28.52
CA LEU A 416 8.62 5.79 27.18
C LEU A 416 10.02 5.13 27.21
N GLN A 417 10.86 5.42 28.21
CA GLN A 417 12.15 4.74 28.38
C GLN A 417 11.97 3.27 28.73
N GLN A 418 11.06 2.94 29.63
CA GLN A 418 10.72 1.56 29.96
C GLN A 418 10.19 0.84 28.70
N THR A 419 9.25 1.45 27.97
CA THR A 419 8.67 0.88 26.74
C THR A 419 9.74 0.66 25.68
N LEU A 420 10.71 1.58 25.54
CA LEU A 420 11.83 1.43 24.61
C LEU A 420 12.71 0.22 24.98
N GLN A 421 13.10 0.07 26.24
CA GLN A 421 13.91 -1.07 26.70
C GLN A 421 13.21 -2.40 26.42
N GLU A 422 11.92 -2.48 26.70
CA GLU A 422 11.12 -3.68 26.41
C GLU A 422 10.96 -3.90 24.89
N ALA A 423 10.80 -2.84 24.08
CA ALA A 423 10.71 -2.94 22.62
C ALA A 423 12.01 -3.48 22.00
N GLU A 424 13.17 -3.01 22.49
CA GLU A 424 14.48 -3.54 22.07
C GLU A 424 14.67 -4.99 22.50
N ALA A 425 14.31 -5.34 23.75
CA ALA A 425 14.43 -6.70 24.28
C ALA A 425 13.53 -7.71 23.53
N HIS A 426 12.38 -7.27 23.05
CA HIS A 426 11.42 -8.08 22.32
C HIS A 426 11.51 -7.92 20.78
N GLY A 427 12.55 -7.25 20.25
CA GLY A 427 12.79 -7.11 18.81
C GLY A 427 11.62 -6.41 18.09
N GLN A 428 11.12 -5.28 18.65
CA GLN A 428 10.04 -4.48 18.09
C GLN A 428 10.54 -3.14 17.57
N PRO A 429 11.26 -3.10 16.43
CA PRO A 429 11.91 -1.89 15.94
C PRO A 429 10.91 -0.77 15.59
N GLN A 430 9.67 -1.11 15.18
CA GLN A 430 8.64 -0.12 14.90
C GLN A 430 8.18 0.65 16.15
N ILE A 431 8.16 -0.02 17.32
CA ILE A 431 7.81 0.61 18.59
C ILE A 431 9.02 1.37 19.14
N ALA A 432 10.24 0.83 18.96
CA ALA A 432 11.47 1.51 19.37
C ALA A 432 11.64 2.84 18.61
N GLU A 433 11.39 2.86 17.30
CA GLU A 433 11.38 4.08 16.47
C GLU A 433 10.42 5.13 17.04
N ARG A 434 9.18 4.75 17.34
CA ARG A 434 8.18 5.63 17.93
C ARG A 434 8.61 6.14 19.30
N CYS A 435 9.19 5.29 20.14
CA CYS A 435 9.69 5.69 21.45
C CYS A 435 10.84 6.70 21.34
N PHE A 436 11.80 6.51 20.43
CA PHE A 436 12.86 7.48 20.20
C PHE A 436 12.29 8.82 19.70
N SER A 437 11.35 8.82 18.76
CA SER A 437 10.69 10.03 18.28
C SER A 437 10.00 10.77 19.43
N SER A 438 9.24 10.05 20.27
CA SER A 438 8.53 10.61 21.42
C SER A 438 9.47 11.12 22.52
N LEU A 439 10.55 10.39 22.82
CA LEU A 439 11.58 10.82 23.79
C LEU A 439 12.34 12.05 23.30
N GLY A 440 12.58 12.18 22.00
CA GLY A 440 13.10 13.38 21.38
C GLY A 440 12.18 14.58 21.62
N ALA A 441 10.87 14.41 21.40
CA ALA A 441 9.88 15.44 21.66
C ALA A 441 9.75 15.82 23.16
N VAL A 442 9.82 14.83 24.05
CA VAL A 442 9.85 15.08 25.51
C VAL A 442 11.09 15.89 25.92
N ALA A 443 12.26 15.53 25.42
CA ALA A 443 13.51 16.23 25.67
C ALA A 443 13.46 17.68 25.14
N LEU A 444 12.90 17.88 23.94
CA LEU A 444 12.72 19.20 23.35
C LEU A 444 11.83 20.10 24.22
N HIS A 445 10.68 19.58 24.70
CA HIS A 445 9.80 20.32 25.61
C HIS A 445 10.45 20.61 27.00
N ALA A 446 11.37 19.75 27.44
CA ALA A 446 12.14 19.96 28.67
C ALA A 446 13.35 20.91 28.49
N GLY A 447 13.63 21.38 27.24
CA GLY A 447 14.75 22.25 26.93
C GLY A 447 16.11 21.54 26.80
N ASP A 448 16.15 20.20 26.80
CA ASP A 448 17.35 19.41 26.59
C ASP A 448 17.56 19.11 25.08
N LEU A 449 18.08 20.12 24.38
CA LEU A 449 18.26 20.06 22.93
C LEU A 449 19.23 18.97 22.49
N LYS A 450 20.28 18.67 23.29
CA LYS A 450 21.22 17.60 22.96
C LYS A 450 20.60 16.21 23.01
N LEU A 451 19.83 15.95 24.07
CA LEU A 451 19.13 14.68 24.21
C LEU A 451 18.04 14.54 23.16
N ALA A 452 17.35 15.64 22.81
CA ALA A 452 16.36 15.66 21.72
C ALA A 452 17.01 15.25 20.39
N GLU A 453 18.14 15.85 20.04
CA GLU A 453 18.90 15.54 18.83
C GLU A 453 19.31 14.06 18.77
N VAL A 454 19.88 13.52 19.84
CA VAL A 454 20.29 12.10 19.90
C VAL A 454 19.12 11.16 19.65
N ASN A 455 17.97 11.43 20.28
CA ASN A 455 16.80 10.57 20.11
C ASN A 455 16.20 10.68 18.70
N PHE A 456 16.07 11.88 18.14
CA PHE A 456 15.55 12.03 16.76
C PHE A 456 16.46 11.38 15.72
N ARG A 457 17.80 11.45 15.87
CA ARG A 457 18.73 10.74 14.97
C ARG A 457 18.50 9.23 15.02
N LYS A 458 18.38 8.64 16.21
CA LYS A 458 18.08 7.21 16.36
C LYS A 458 16.72 6.83 15.74
N ALA A 459 15.69 7.67 15.89
CA ALA A 459 14.40 7.46 15.25
C ALA A 459 14.53 7.45 13.73
N ILE A 460 15.31 8.37 13.16
CA ILE A 460 15.58 8.43 11.72
C ILE A 460 16.34 7.19 11.24
N ASP A 461 17.41 6.78 11.94
CA ASP A 461 18.20 5.61 11.56
C ASP A 461 17.32 4.35 11.51
N LEU A 462 16.48 4.12 12.53
CA LEU A 462 15.51 3.01 12.53
C LEU A 462 14.46 3.14 11.41
N THR A 463 13.99 4.36 11.14
CA THR A 463 13.04 4.59 10.03
C THR A 463 13.64 4.17 8.69
N GLU A 464 14.91 4.54 8.43
CA GLU A 464 15.61 4.18 7.20
C GLU A 464 15.89 2.67 7.11
N GLU A 465 16.28 2.03 8.23
CA GLU A 465 16.45 0.56 8.29
C GLU A 465 15.16 -0.18 7.97
N LEU A 466 14.04 0.25 8.53
CA LEU A 466 12.72 -0.36 8.29
C LEU A 466 12.22 -0.11 6.86
N ARG A 467 12.58 1.05 6.26
CA ARG A 467 12.15 1.46 4.94
C ARG A 467 12.93 0.77 3.82
N ALA A 468 14.23 0.55 4.02
CA ALA A 468 15.15 0.08 2.97
C ALA A 468 14.66 -1.21 2.26
N PRO A 469 14.15 -2.25 2.96
CA PRO A 469 13.68 -3.48 2.32
C PRO A 469 12.30 -3.36 1.68
N ILE A 470 11.51 -2.29 1.93
CA ILE A 470 10.14 -2.19 1.45
C ILE A 470 10.11 -2.19 -0.09
N PRO A 471 9.36 -3.11 -0.73
CA PRO A 471 9.27 -3.17 -2.19
C PRO A 471 8.35 -2.05 -2.72
N GLY A 472 8.69 -1.56 -3.89
CA GLY A 472 7.83 -0.61 -4.60
C GLY A 472 7.78 0.80 -3.99
N GLU A 473 7.49 1.73 -4.86
CA GLU A 473 7.49 3.16 -4.56
C GLU A 473 6.32 3.58 -3.67
N GLU A 474 5.13 3.03 -3.96
CA GLU A 474 3.90 3.31 -3.24
C GLU A 474 4.00 2.94 -1.76
N PHE A 475 4.50 1.74 -1.47
CA PHE A 475 4.69 1.26 -0.10
C PHE A 475 5.70 2.10 0.68
N ARG A 476 6.82 2.49 0.05
CA ARG A 476 7.84 3.36 0.66
C ARG A 476 7.28 4.75 0.99
N THR A 477 6.51 5.34 0.07
CA THR A 477 5.87 6.64 0.27
C THR A 477 4.84 6.58 1.39
N ALA A 478 3.97 5.57 1.39
CA ALA A 478 2.95 5.38 2.42
C ALA A 478 3.56 5.15 3.81
N PHE A 479 4.55 4.27 3.92
CA PHE A 479 5.29 4.00 5.16
C PHE A 479 5.94 5.25 5.74
N PHE A 480 6.57 6.05 4.90
CA PHE A 480 7.31 7.24 5.29
C PHE A 480 6.39 8.39 5.73
N SER A 481 5.19 8.49 5.17
CA SER A 481 4.25 9.60 5.39
C SER A 481 3.91 9.88 6.85
N SER A 482 3.95 8.88 7.73
CA SER A 482 3.68 9.00 9.17
C SER A 482 4.92 9.16 10.04
N ARG A 483 6.14 9.22 9.46
CA ARG A 483 7.43 9.20 10.15
C ARG A 483 8.33 10.41 9.86
N MET A 484 7.77 11.49 9.33
CA MET A 484 8.54 12.68 8.93
C MET A 484 8.90 13.60 10.10
N SER A 485 8.18 13.50 11.24
CA SER A 485 8.36 14.41 12.37
C SER A 485 9.83 14.52 12.86
N PRO A 486 10.59 13.43 13.09
CA PRO A 486 11.99 13.54 13.52
C PRO A 486 12.89 14.33 12.57
N TYR A 487 12.67 14.23 11.26
CA TYR A 487 13.43 14.98 10.27
C TYR A 487 13.16 16.48 10.35
N HIS A 488 11.88 16.87 10.47
CA HIS A 488 11.49 18.27 10.61
C HIS A 488 12.02 18.87 11.92
N GLU A 489 11.92 18.13 13.03
CA GLU A 489 12.41 18.58 14.32
C GLU A 489 13.93 18.74 14.34
N LEU A 490 14.69 17.84 13.70
CA LEU A 490 16.14 17.98 13.55
C LEU A 490 16.52 19.16 12.66
N ALA A 491 15.82 19.35 11.54
CA ALA A 491 16.04 20.53 10.70
C ALA A 491 15.81 21.82 11.50
N LYS A 492 14.73 21.88 12.29
CA LYS A 492 14.44 23.00 13.17
C LYS A 492 15.53 23.21 14.23
N LEU A 493 15.97 22.15 14.91
CA LEU A 493 17.06 22.21 15.90
C LEU A 493 18.35 22.77 15.28
N CYS A 494 18.73 22.33 14.09
CA CYS A 494 19.89 22.84 13.37
C CYS A 494 19.77 24.33 13.02
N LEU A 495 18.55 24.86 12.89
CA LEU A 495 18.30 26.28 12.57
C LEU A 495 18.13 27.16 13.81
N THR A 496 18.03 26.60 15.02
CA THR A 496 17.73 27.37 16.25
C THR A 496 18.99 28.01 16.85
N ASP A 497 20.13 27.33 16.85
CA ASP A 497 21.31 27.75 17.61
C ASP A 497 22.26 28.71 16.84
N SER A 498 22.44 28.50 15.55
CA SER A 498 23.29 29.34 14.66
C SER A 498 23.12 28.96 13.19
N ASP A 499 23.61 29.85 12.30
CA ASP A 499 23.65 29.54 10.87
C ASP A 499 24.79 28.56 10.49
N GLU A 500 25.57 28.09 11.43
CA GLU A 500 26.67 27.14 11.20
C GLU A 500 26.17 25.76 10.75
N ARG A 501 24.95 25.38 11.14
CA ARG A 501 24.34 24.06 10.85
C ARG A 501 23.30 24.11 9.72
N VAL A 502 23.23 25.19 8.93
CA VAL A 502 22.24 25.34 7.85
C VAL A 502 22.39 24.23 6.78
N ALA A 503 23.62 23.83 6.47
CA ALA A 503 23.88 22.72 5.53
C ALA A 503 23.32 21.38 6.04
N GLU A 504 23.44 21.13 7.33
CA GLU A 504 22.91 19.93 7.98
C GLU A 504 21.38 19.97 8.01
N ALA A 505 20.78 21.13 8.32
CA ALA A 505 19.33 21.33 8.26
C ALA A 505 18.76 21.00 6.88
N LEU A 506 19.40 21.52 5.81
CA LEU A 506 19.04 21.19 4.43
C LEU A 506 19.13 19.68 4.17
N GLY A 507 20.16 19.01 4.67
CA GLY A 507 20.31 17.56 4.56
C GLY A 507 19.13 16.78 5.17
N PHE A 508 18.59 17.21 6.32
CA PHE A 508 17.38 16.59 6.90
C PHE A 508 16.13 16.89 6.09
N VAL A 509 15.97 18.09 5.55
CA VAL A 509 14.86 18.45 4.68
C VAL A 509 14.87 17.59 3.42
N GLU A 510 16.01 17.44 2.75
CA GLU A 510 16.20 16.62 1.56
C GLU A 510 15.96 15.11 1.83
N ARG A 511 16.36 14.62 3.01
CA ARG A 511 16.07 13.24 3.43
C ARG A 511 14.57 12.99 3.63
N ALA A 512 13.77 14.02 3.91
CA ALA A 512 12.33 13.93 4.05
C ALA A 512 11.55 14.16 2.74
N ARG A 513 12.23 14.58 1.65
CA ARG A 513 11.58 15.09 0.43
C ARG A 513 11.79 14.20 -0.78
N SER A 514 10.73 13.98 -1.56
CA SER A 514 10.74 13.28 -2.86
C SER A 514 11.57 11.99 -2.88
N ARG A 515 11.57 11.29 -1.76
CA ARG A 515 12.48 10.17 -1.50
C ARG A 515 12.20 8.98 -2.41
N ALA A 516 10.93 8.70 -2.68
CA ALA A 516 10.55 7.57 -3.53
C ALA A 516 10.91 7.84 -5.00
N LEU A 517 10.78 9.08 -5.47
CA LEU A 517 11.24 9.46 -6.81
C LEU A 517 12.77 9.35 -6.93
N ALA A 518 13.51 9.83 -5.92
CA ALA A 518 14.96 9.70 -5.89
C ALA A 518 15.43 8.23 -5.92
N ASP A 519 14.75 7.34 -5.20
CA ASP A 519 15.02 5.89 -5.22
C ASP A 519 14.72 5.26 -6.60
N ALA A 520 13.65 5.70 -7.28
CA ALA A 520 13.31 5.24 -8.62
C ALA A 520 14.39 5.65 -9.64
N LEU A 521 14.81 6.91 -9.64
CA LEU A 521 15.87 7.41 -10.51
C LEU A 521 17.23 6.74 -10.25
N ALA A 522 17.52 6.40 -9.00
CA ALA A 522 18.73 5.66 -8.62
C ALA A 522 18.68 4.16 -9.02
N GLY A 523 17.59 3.69 -9.66
CA GLY A 523 17.41 2.30 -10.05
C GLY A 523 17.24 1.33 -8.88
N ARG A 524 16.87 1.82 -7.71
CA ARG A 524 16.62 1.01 -6.50
C ARG A 524 15.25 0.38 -6.48
N ILE A 525 14.35 0.84 -7.34
CA ILE A 525 13.02 0.29 -7.57
C ILE A 525 13.04 -0.33 -8.96
N ALA A 526 13.04 -1.66 -9.05
CA ALA A 526 13.01 -2.35 -10.34
C ALA A 526 11.57 -2.64 -10.74
N LEU A 527 11.18 -2.18 -11.91
CA LEU A 527 10.03 -2.69 -12.64
C LEU A 527 10.53 -3.80 -13.56
N SER A 528 10.28 -5.08 -13.20
CA SER A 528 10.56 -6.19 -14.11
C SER A 528 9.53 -6.22 -15.22
N THR A 529 10.00 -6.16 -16.46
CA THR A 529 9.13 -6.23 -17.66
C THR A 529 8.95 -7.67 -18.17
N ASP A 530 9.84 -8.60 -17.77
CA ASP A 530 9.80 -9.98 -18.22
C ASP A 530 9.23 -10.90 -17.14
N ALA A 531 8.26 -11.72 -17.51
CA ALA A 531 7.69 -12.72 -16.61
C ALA A 531 8.74 -13.80 -16.29
N ARG A 532 8.91 -14.10 -15.00
CA ARG A 532 9.85 -15.13 -14.51
C ARG A 532 9.25 -16.53 -14.50
N ASP A 533 7.92 -16.62 -14.46
CA ASP A 533 7.17 -17.87 -14.48
C ASP A 533 5.79 -17.70 -15.13
N ASP A 534 5.08 -18.82 -15.35
CA ASP A 534 3.73 -18.84 -15.97
C ASP A 534 2.70 -18.02 -15.17
N PHE A 535 2.88 -17.89 -13.86
CA PHE A 535 1.98 -17.10 -13.02
C PHE A 535 2.17 -15.59 -13.28
N GLU A 536 3.40 -15.10 -13.35
CA GLU A 536 3.67 -13.71 -13.71
C GLU A 536 3.21 -13.39 -15.13
N ALA A 537 3.41 -14.34 -16.07
CA ALA A 537 2.88 -14.21 -17.42
C ALA A 537 1.35 -14.08 -17.42
N HIS A 538 0.66 -14.85 -16.55
CA HIS A 538 -0.79 -14.75 -16.38
C HIS A 538 -1.21 -13.38 -15.83
N LEU A 539 -0.53 -12.88 -14.78
CA LEU A 539 -0.80 -11.55 -14.20
C LEU A 539 -0.55 -10.43 -15.21
N GLN A 540 0.54 -10.51 -15.99
CA GLN A 540 0.81 -9.57 -17.08
C GLN A 540 -0.28 -9.60 -18.16
N GLY A 541 -0.81 -10.78 -18.50
CA GLY A 541 -1.96 -10.92 -19.39
C GLY A 541 -3.23 -10.25 -18.82
N GLN A 542 -3.47 -10.36 -17.53
CA GLN A 542 -4.57 -9.66 -16.85
C GLN A 542 -4.38 -8.14 -16.86
N VAL A 543 -3.16 -7.64 -16.66
CA VAL A 543 -2.83 -6.21 -16.80
C VAL A 543 -3.19 -5.70 -18.18
N GLY A 544 -2.84 -6.46 -19.24
CA GLY A 544 -3.19 -6.11 -20.61
C GLY A 544 -4.70 -5.97 -20.82
N LYS A 545 -5.49 -6.95 -20.37
CA LYS A 545 -6.97 -6.91 -20.46
C LYS A 545 -7.58 -5.73 -19.69
N LEU A 546 -7.13 -5.49 -18.48
CA LEU A 546 -7.62 -4.37 -17.67
C LEU A 546 -7.31 -3.01 -18.31
N ARG A 547 -6.16 -2.88 -18.98
CA ARG A 547 -5.82 -1.67 -19.74
C ARG A 547 -6.78 -1.47 -20.92
N GLU A 548 -7.13 -2.51 -21.64
CA GLU A 548 -8.12 -2.43 -22.72
C GLU A 548 -9.51 -2.03 -22.19
N GLU A 549 -9.97 -2.63 -21.08
CA GLU A 549 -11.22 -2.28 -20.43
C GLU A 549 -11.22 -0.82 -19.94
N LEU A 550 -10.14 -0.37 -19.32
CA LEU A 550 -9.97 1.01 -18.86
C LEU A 550 -10.00 2.00 -20.03
N ASN A 551 -9.29 1.71 -21.11
CA ASN A 551 -9.31 2.54 -22.32
C ASN A 551 -10.73 2.66 -22.91
N TYR A 552 -11.48 1.57 -22.90
CA TYR A 552 -12.88 1.60 -23.33
C TYR A 552 -13.74 2.50 -22.43
N LEU A 553 -13.62 2.38 -21.10
CA LEU A 553 -14.37 3.19 -20.12
C LEU A 553 -13.98 4.66 -20.19
N TYR A 554 -12.71 5.02 -20.28
CA TYR A 554 -12.24 6.38 -20.47
C TYR A 554 -12.80 7.02 -21.76
N ASN A 555 -12.82 6.27 -22.86
CA ASN A 555 -13.40 6.74 -24.10
C ASN A 555 -14.91 6.95 -23.98
N GLN A 556 -15.63 6.10 -23.25
CA GLN A 556 -17.05 6.31 -22.97
C GLN A 556 -17.30 7.56 -22.12
N MET A 557 -16.54 7.76 -21.04
CA MET A 557 -16.64 8.96 -20.21
C MET A 557 -16.38 10.23 -21.03
N HIS A 558 -15.34 10.21 -21.87
CA HIS A 558 -15.02 11.35 -22.72
C HIS A 558 -16.13 11.66 -23.74
N ARG A 559 -16.80 10.65 -24.29
CA ARG A 559 -17.96 10.81 -25.18
C ARG A 559 -19.19 11.31 -24.43
N SER A 560 -19.44 10.86 -23.20
CA SER A 560 -20.58 11.29 -22.38
C SER A 560 -20.50 12.77 -21.97
N VAL A 561 -19.31 13.29 -21.76
CA VAL A 561 -19.05 14.72 -21.53
C VAL A 561 -19.33 15.57 -22.79
N ARG A 562 -19.29 14.94 -23.99
CA ARG A 562 -19.55 15.57 -25.30
C ARG A 562 -21.02 15.53 -25.75
N GLY A 563 -21.83 14.59 -25.23
CA GLY A 563 -23.22 14.37 -25.67
C GLY A 563 -24.24 15.02 -24.72
N THR A 564 -25.22 15.75 -25.30
CA THR A 564 -26.41 16.22 -24.60
C THR A 564 -27.22 15.00 -24.11
N VAL A 565 -27.44 14.95 -22.76
CA VAL A 565 -28.43 14.08 -22.12
C VAL A 565 -28.05 12.60 -22.02
N GLN A 566 -27.03 12.27 -21.24
CA GLN A 566 -27.04 11.05 -20.43
C GLN A 566 -27.42 11.44 -19.00
N THR A 567 -28.29 10.63 -18.36
CA THR A 567 -28.74 10.89 -17.00
C THR A 567 -27.57 10.82 -16.01
N GLN A 568 -27.59 11.66 -14.99
CA GLN A 568 -26.58 11.69 -13.90
C GLN A 568 -26.30 10.29 -13.30
N ALA A 569 -27.28 9.39 -13.33
CA ALA A 569 -27.17 8.00 -12.89
C ALA A 569 -26.21 7.16 -13.76
N THR A 570 -26.17 7.35 -15.08
CA THR A 570 -25.32 6.58 -16.00
C THR A 570 -23.85 7.00 -15.85
N ASN A 571 -23.58 8.28 -15.59
CA ASN A 571 -22.22 8.76 -15.35
C ASN A 571 -21.65 8.24 -14.02
N SER A 572 -22.46 8.19 -12.95
CA SER A 572 -22.01 7.65 -11.66
C SER A 572 -21.77 6.13 -11.68
N GLU A 573 -22.42 5.39 -12.58
CA GLU A 573 -22.18 3.96 -12.78
C GLU A 573 -20.88 3.72 -13.52
N LEU A 574 -20.62 4.48 -14.60
CA LEU A 574 -19.35 4.46 -15.33
C LEU A 574 -18.14 4.85 -14.44
N GLU A 575 -18.29 5.88 -13.62
CA GLU A 575 -17.25 6.30 -12.66
C GLU A 575 -16.95 5.19 -11.65
N ARG A 576 -17.96 4.51 -11.13
CA ARG A 576 -17.78 3.40 -10.19
C ARG A 576 -17.07 2.21 -10.85
N GLU A 577 -17.47 1.85 -12.07
CA GLU A 577 -16.85 0.77 -12.84
C GLU A 577 -15.39 1.10 -13.18
N LEU A 578 -15.11 2.33 -13.57
CA LEU A 578 -13.77 2.83 -13.84
C LEU A 578 -12.87 2.68 -12.59
N LEU A 579 -13.31 3.19 -11.45
CA LEU A 579 -12.57 3.11 -10.18
C LEU A 579 -12.32 1.66 -9.74
N GLU A 580 -13.25 0.75 -10.03
CA GLU A 580 -13.07 -0.69 -9.76
C GLU A 580 -11.97 -1.29 -10.64
N ARG A 581 -11.95 -0.99 -11.94
CA ARG A 581 -10.91 -1.48 -12.87
C ARG A 581 -9.53 -0.89 -12.55
N GLU A 582 -9.45 0.39 -12.22
CA GLU A 582 -8.21 1.04 -11.77
C GLU A 582 -7.67 0.33 -10.51
N ARG A 583 -8.52 0.05 -9.53
CA ARG A 583 -8.15 -0.66 -8.31
C ARG A 583 -7.61 -2.06 -8.60
N ASN A 584 -8.29 -2.82 -9.47
CA ASN A 584 -7.86 -4.15 -9.87
C ASN A 584 -6.49 -4.11 -10.57
N LEU A 585 -6.27 -3.12 -11.43
CA LEU A 585 -4.99 -2.94 -12.09
C LEU A 585 -3.86 -2.63 -11.10
N LEU A 586 -4.09 -1.76 -10.12
CA LEU A 586 -3.13 -1.46 -9.06
C LEU A 586 -2.83 -2.70 -8.22
N GLU A 587 -3.85 -3.47 -7.86
CA GLU A 587 -3.69 -4.69 -7.05
C GLU A 587 -2.81 -5.74 -7.76
N ILE A 588 -3.08 -6.03 -9.03
CA ILE A 588 -2.26 -6.96 -9.81
C ILE A 588 -0.82 -6.45 -9.93
N THR A 589 -0.63 -5.15 -10.05
CA THR A 589 0.73 -4.57 -10.10
C THR A 589 1.47 -4.73 -8.78
N ARG A 590 0.79 -4.53 -7.65
CA ARG A 590 1.38 -4.77 -6.33
C ARG A 590 1.82 -6.24 -6.21
N GLN A 591 0.99 -7.18 -6.65
CA GLN A 591 1.34 -8.60 -6.68
C GLN A 591 2.62 -8.88 -7.49
N LEU A 592 2.78 -8.24 -8.65
CA LEU A 592 3.99 -8.34 -9.46
C LEU A 592 5.21 -7.72 -8.75
N GLN A 593 5.02 -6.58 -8.06
CA GLN A 593 6.11 -5.91 -7.32
C GLN A 593 6.58 -6.71 -6.11
N HIS A 594 5.67 -7.36 -5.38
CA HIS A 594 6.01 -8.17 -4.19
C HIS A 594 7.01 -9.28 -4.52
N ARG A 595 6.89 -9.90 -5.67
CA ARG A 595 7.75 -10.99 -6.11
C ARG A 595 9.13 -10.54 -6.62
N GLY A 596 9.29 -9.27 -7.00
CA GLY A 596 10.51 -8.73 -7.62
C GLY A 596 11.73 -8.53 -6.71
N VAL A 597 11.59 -8.78 -5.41
CA VAL A 597 12.56 -8.35 -4.38
C VAL A 597 13.66 -9.39 -4.07
N GLN A 598 13.52 -10.65 -4.49
CA GLN A 598 14.38 -11.73 -4.01
C GLN A 598 15.88 -11.64 -4.37
N ASP A 599 16.32 -10.79 -5.32
CA ASP A 599 17.69 -10.87 -5.88
C ASP A 599 18.59 -9.63 -5.68
N LYS A 600 18.15 -8.58 -4.99
CA LYS A 600 19.03 -7.43 -4.76
C LYS A 600 19.44 -7.33 -3.30
N LYS A 601 20.71 -7.72 -3.01
CA LYS A 601 21.44 -7.26 -1.82
C LYS A 601 21.23 -5.75 -1.72
N ALA A 602 20.79 -5.29 -0.53
CA ALA A 602 20.74 -3.86 -0.21
C ALA A 602 22.07 -3.25 -0.65
N SER A 603 22.06 -2.45 -1.70
CA SER A 603 23.24 -1.74 -2.13
C SER A 603 23.61 -0.80 -0.99
N GLU A 604 24.88 -0.84 -0.58
CA GLU A 604 25.46 0.04 0.42
C GLU A 604 24.91 1.46 0.26
N GLU A 605 24.44 2.04 1.36
CA GLU A 605 23.99 3.42 1.44
C GLU A 605 25.11 4.35 0.97
N LYS A 606 25.10 4.73 -0.31
CA LYS A 606 25.78 5.95 -0.73
C LYS A 606 24.95 7.12 -0.21
N ASP A 607 25.62 8.09 0.41
CA ASP A 607 25.04 9.36 0.81
C ASP A 607 24.20 9.92 -0.34
N TYR A 608 22.89 10.00 -0.12
CA TYR A 608 21.94 10.39 -1.15
C TYR A 608 22.07 11.83 -1.60
N PHE A 609 22.59 12.70 -0.74
CA PHE A 609 22.69 14.12 -0.98
C PHE A 609 24.11 14.61 -0.73
N SER A 610 24.71 15.17 -1.74
CA SER A 610 26.01 15.83 -1.64
C SER A 610 25.88 17.32 -1.96
N LEU A 611 25.88 18.15 -0.93
CA LEU A 611 25.84 19.60 -1.09
C LEU A 611 26.98 20.10 -1.98
N THR A 612 28.19 19.53 -1.84
CA THR A 612 29.37 19.90 -2.63
C THR A 612 29.19 19.60 -4.13
N GLN A 613 28.61 18.46 -4.46
CA GLN A 613 28.32 18.12 -5.86
C GLN A 613 27.24 19.03 -6.44
N LEU A 614 26.18 19.31 -5.69
CA LEU A 614 25.14 20.25 -6.10
C LEU A 614 25.71 21.65 -6.34
N GLN A 615 26.54 22.17 -5.44
CA GLN A 615 27.20 23.46 -5.57
C GLN A 615 28.13 23.52 -6.81
N GLY A 616 28.85 22.43 -7.06
CA GLY A 616 29.66 22.29 -8.27
C GLY A 616 28.84 22.33 -9.56
N ALA A 617 27.67 21.66 -9.55
CA ALA A 617 26.77 21.63 -10.71
C ALA A 617 26.05 22.96 -10.95
N LEU A 618 25.68 23.70 -9.90
CA LEU A 618 25.09 25.04 -10.01
C LEU A 618 26.07 26.08 -10.58
N GLY A 619 27.37 25.92 -10.32
CA GLY A 619 28.39 26.86 -10.78
C GLY A 619 28.16 28.27 -10.21
N ALA A 620 28.78 29.27 -10.88
CA ALA A 620 28.67 30.67 -10.47
C ALA A 620 27.33 31.33 -10.89
N ASP A 621 26.68 30.78 -11.92
CA ASP A 621 25.61 31.43 -12.64
C ASP A 621 24.22 31.08 -12.11
N ARG A 622 24.10 30.08 -11.20
CA ARG A 622 22.80 29.59 -10.71
C ARG A 622 22.71 29.57 -9.19
N ALA A 623 21.51 29.74 -8.70
CA ALA A 623 21.15 29.55 -7.30
C ALA A 623 19.94 28.62 -7.22
N LEU A 624 19.98 27.66 -6.28
CA LEU A 624 18.81 26.85 -5.93
C LEU A 624 18.14 27.48 -4.71
N VAL A 625 16.82 27.64 -4.78
CA VAL A 625 15.98 28.14 -3.70
C VAL A 625 15.00 27.04 -3.31
N GLU A 626 15.20 26.45 -2.14
CA GLU A 626 14.39 25.37 -1.61
C GLU A 626 13.53 25.86 -0.48
N TYR A 627 12.22 25.75 -0.63
CA TYR A 627 11.24 26.15 0.37
C TYR A 627 10.84 24.99 1.28
N THR A 628 10.65 25.28 2.56
CA THR A 628 10.07 24.35 3.52
C THR A 628 9.35 25.12 4.64
N THR A 629 8.61 24.41 5.50
CA THR A 629 7.92 25.00 6.65
C THR A 629 8.63 24.63 7.95
N VAL A 630 8.79 25.63 8.83
CA VAL A 630 9.25 25.44 10.21
C VAL A 630 8.29 26.22 11.11
N ASP A 631 7.61 25.54 12.04
CA ASP A 631 6.59 26.12 12.93
C ASP A 631 5.52 26.93 12.18
N ASP A 632 4.92 26.36 11.13
CA ASP A 632 3.91 27.00 10.26
C ASP A 632 4.38 28.25 9.51
N LYS A 633 5.67 28.57 9.58
CA LYS A 633 6.27 29.66 8.82
C LYS A 633 7.11 29.12 7.68
N LEU A 634 6.95 29.72 6.52
CA LEU A 634 7.77 29.37 5.36
C LEU A 634 9.19 29.91 5.54
N VAL A 635 10.17 29.05 5.25
CA VAL A 635 11.59 29.39 5.17
C VAL A 635 12.15 28.95 3.82
N ALA A 636 13.23 29.56 3.38
CA ALA A 636 13.92 29.17 2.15
C ALA A 636 15.40 28.93 2.40
N PHE A 637 15.93 27.81 1.91
CA PHE A 637 17.35 27.57 1.77
C PHE A 637 17.81 28.10 0.42
N VAL A 638 18.85 28.92 0.42
CA VAL A 638 19.48 29.46 -0.79
C VAL A 638 20.85 28.81 -0.95
N VAL A 639 20.96 27.92 -1.92
CA VAL A 639 22.20 27.21 -2.23
C VAL A 639 22.88 27.87 -3.42
N THR A 640 24.14 28.26 -3.25
CA THR A 640 25.01 28.78 -4.31
C THR A 640 26.31 28.01 -4.30
N ASN A 641 27.18 28.25 -5.29
CA ASN A 641 28.53 27.68 -5.30
C ASN A 641 29.41 28.11 -4.13
N HIS A 642 29.02 29.12 -3.35
CA HIS A 642 29.78 29.61 -2.19
C HIS A 642 29.29 29.05 -0.86
N GLY A 643 28.08 28.51 -0.80
CA GLY A 643 27.51 28.02 0.45
C GLY A 643 26.01 27.88 0.40
N VAL A 644 25.45 27.61 1.56
CA VAL A 644 24.02 27.57 1.81
C VAL A 644 23.65 28.58 2.89
N LYS A 645 22.57 29.33 2.64
CA LYS A 645 21.99 30.26 3.61
C LYS A 645 20.52 29.97 3.83
N VAL A 646 19.98 30.34 4.97
CA VAL A 646 18.55 30.23 5.26
C VAL A 646 17.95 31.62 5.38
N VAL A 647 16.85 31.86 4.67
CA VAL A 647 16.01 33.05 4.81
C VAL A 647 14.74 32.69 5.56
N ARG A 648 14.51 33.31 6.71
CA ARG A 648 13.42 33.00 7.63
C ARG A 648 12.29 34.02 7.49
N ASP A 649 11.11 33.68 8.07
CA ASP A 649 9.95 34.56 8.17
C ASP A 649 9.41 35.06 6.82
N LEU A 650 9.23 34.15 5.87
CA LEU A 650 8.64 34.45 4.55
C LEU A 650 7.10 34.55 4.59
N GLY A 651 6.48 34.38 5.75
CA GLY A 651 5.03 34.42 5.98
C GLY A 651 4.49 33.09 6.51
N SER A 652 3.22 33.06 6.91
CA SER A 652 2.58 31.81 7.28
C SER A 652 2.17 31.01 6.03
N GLU A 653 2.25 29.68 6.13
CA GLU A 653 1.86 28.80 5.01
C GLU A 653 0.40 29.05 4.60
N SER A 654 -0.51 29.22 5.56
CA SER A 654 -1.94 29.43 5.30
C SER A 654 -2.25 30.74 4.54
N GLU A 655 -1.53 31.83 4.84
CA GLU A 655 -1.67 33.12 4.13
C GLU A 655 -1.18 33.00 2.67
N ILE A 656 -0.05 32.34 2.47
CA ILE A 656 0.53 32.10 1.16
C ILE A 656 -0.38 31.21 0.30
N VAL A 657 -0.92 30.13 0.85
CA VAL A 657 -1.89 29.25 0.18
C VAL A 657 -3.11 30.04 -0.28
N THR A 658 -3.69 30.85 0.62
CA THR A 658 -4.84 31.70 0.30
C THR A 658 -4.54 32.68 -0.85
N GLU A 659 -3.34 33.27 -0.87
CA GLU A 659 -2.96 34.21 -1.92
C GLU A 659 -2.67 33.50 -3.26
N ILE A 660 -2.11 32.29 -3.24
CA ILE A 660 -1.97 31.45 -4.43
C ILE A 660 -3.33 31.09 -5.01
N GLU A 661 -4.31 30.69 -4.18
CA GLU A 661 -5.67 30.38 -4.62
C GLU A 661 -6.35 31.59 -5.28
N ARG A 662 -6.22 32.80 -4.72
CA ARG A 662 -6.72 34.03 -5.30
C ARG A 662 -6.08 34.34 -6.65
N CYS A 663 -4.74 34.19 -6.72
CA CYS A 663 -4.00 34.40 -7.99
C CYS A 663 -4.47 33.40 -9.06
N ARG A 664 -4.56 32.11 -8.70
CA ARG A 664 -5.06 31.07 -9.61
C ARG A 664 -6.47 31.32 -10.09
N PHE A 665 -7.38 31.78 -9.22
CA PHE A 665 -8.73 32.13 -9.59
C PHE A 665 -8.76 33.21 -10.69
N GLN A 666 -7.89 34.23 -10.59
CA GLN A 666 -7.81 35.28 -11.62
C GLN A 666 -7.29 34.73 -12.96
N ILE A 667 -6.29 33.86 -12.93
CA ILE A 667 -5.73 33.19 -14.11
C ILE A 667 -6.79 32.29 -14.76
N ASP A 668 -7.48 31.45 -13.98
CA ASP A 668 -8.46 30.49 -14.47
C ASP A 668 -9.74 31.12 -15.02
N THR A 669 -10.01 32.38 -14.70
CA THR A 669 -11.15 33.14 -15.28
C THR A 669 -11.10 33.19 -16.82
N LEU A 670 -9.89 33.13 -17.40
CA LEU A 670 -9.69 33.15 -18.86
C LEU A 670 -9.93 31.77 -19.53
N ARG A 671 -10.02 30.69 -18.77
CA ARG A 671 -10.30 29.32 -19.26
C ARG A 671 -11.64 29.25 -20.03
N TYR A 672 -12.63 30.02 -19.61
CA TYR A 672 -13.99 30.04 -20.20
C TYR A 672 -14.13 30.84 -21.49
N GLY A 673 -13.03 31.33 -22.06
CA GLY A 673 -12.97 31.98 -23.37
C GLY A 673 -12.48 33.42 -23.32
N SER A 674 -11.32 33.68 -23.89
CA SER A 674 -10.66 34.97 -23.98
C SER A 674 -11.51 36.00 -24.76
N THR A 675 -12.34 35.54 -25.71
CA THR A 675 -13.25 36.42 -26.51
C THR A 675 -14.34 37.07 -25.67
N ARG A 676 -14.88 36.40 -24.65
CA ARG A 676 -15.94 36.96 -23.76
C ARG A 676 -15.41 38.01 -22.80
N VAL A 677 -14.14 37.97 -22.44
CA VAL A 677 -13.52 38.88 -21.47
C VAL A 677 -12.52 39.84 -22.08
N ARG A 678 -12.46 39.94 -23.43
CA ARG A 678 -11.48 40.74 -24.16
C ARG A 678 -11.43 42.20 -23.70
N ASN A 679 -12.61 42.82 -23.45
CA ASN A 679 -12.71 44.18 -22.97
C ASN A 679 -12.27 44.38 -21.52
N HIS A 680 -12.16 43.32 -20.74
CA HIS A 680 -11.76 43.37 -19.33
C HIS A 680 -10.33 42.83 -19.11
N LEU A 681 -9.64 42.37 -20.16
CA LEU A 681 -8.33 41.79 -20.10
C LEU A 681 -7.28 42.68 -19.40
N PRO A 682 -7.20 44.02 -19.65
CA PRO A 682 -6.26 44.87 -18.92
C PRO A 682 -6.51 44.88 -17.41
N ALA A 683 -7.79 44.99 -17.00
CA ALA A 683 -8.16 45.03 -15.58
C ALA A 683 -7.90 43.67 -14.89
N LEU A 684 -8.10 42.55 -15.62
CA LEU A 684 -7.74 41.21 -15.12
C LEU A 684 -6.22 41.05 -14.98
N THR A 685 -5.45 41.56 -15.94
CA THR A 685 -3.99 41.56 -15.89
C THR A 685 -3.48 42.31 -14.65
N GLU A 686 -4.00 43.52 -14.43
CA GLU A 686 -3.63 44.32 -13.26
C GLU A 686 -3.98 43.64 -11.93
N ARG A 687 -5.14 43.01 -11.83
CA ARG A 687 -5.53 42.23 -10.63
C ARG A 687 -4.61 41.05 -10.42
N THR A 688 -4.28 40.31 -11.48
CA THR A 688 -3.35 39.15 -11.42
C THR A 688 -1.97 39.64 -10.99
N GLN A 689 -1.45 40.73 -11.55
CA GLN A 689 -0.18 41.34 -11.17
C GLN A 689 -0.16 41.75 -9.68
N LYS A 690 -1.28 42.28 -9.14
CA LYS A 690 -1.36 42.61 -7.71
C LYS A 690 -1.12 41.39 -6.81
N HIS A 691 -1.74 40.26 -7.12
CA HIS A 691 -1.54 39.01 -6.38
C HIS A 691 -0.12 38.46 -6.57
N LEU A 692 0.40 38.49 -7.80
CA LEU A 692 1.78 38.07 -8.10
C LEU A 692 2.81 38.95 -7.40
N ARG A 693 2.54 40.26 -7.23
CA ARG A 693 3.37 41.18 -6.44
C ARG A 693 3.34 40.83 -4.95
N SER A 694 2.17 40.56 -4.39
CA SER A 694 2.05 40.13 -2.99
C SER A 694 2.84 38.86 -2.72
N LEU A 695 2.79 37.87 -3.62
CA LEU A 695 3.56 36.64 -3.53
C LEU A 695 5.07 36.88 -3.71
N TYR A 696 5.46 37.79 -4.64
CA TYR A 696 6.86 38.17 -4.80
C TYR A 696 7.43 38.78 -3.53
N ASP A 697 6.69 39.75 -2.92
CA ASP A 697 7.12 40.42 -1.69
C ASP A 697 7.33 39.43 -0.52
N GLN A 698 6.52 38.39 -0.45
CA GLN A 698 6.64 37.35 0.57
C GLN A 698 7.76 36.34 0.22
N LEU A 699 7.79 35.82 -1.00
CA LEU A 699 8.60 34.65 -1.35
C LEU A 699 10.02 35.01 -1.82
N LEU A 700 10.20 36.10 -2.55
CA LEU A 700 11.46 36.41 -3.23
C LEU A 700 12.17 37.69 -2.74
N ARG A 701 11.45 38.73 -2.36
CA ARG A 701 12.06 40.01 -2.00
C ARG A 701 13.17 39.90 -0.95
N ARG A 702 12.98 39.06 0.05
CA ARG A 702 13.99 38.83 1.10
C ARG A 702 15.13 37.91 0.68
N ILE A 703 14.92 37.14 -0.40
CA ILE A 703 15.89 36.16 -0.91
C ILE A 703 16.81 36.83 -1.96
N GLU A 704 16.34 37.88 -2.65
CA GLU A 704 17.11 38.54 -3.72
C GLU A 704 18.56 38.92 -3.36
N PRO A 705 18.88 39.45 -2.17
CA PRO A 705 20.25 39.75 -1.81
C PRO A 705 21.17 38.53 -1.82
N GLU A 706 20.64 37.34 -1.54
CA GLU A 706 21.38 36.10 -1.46
C GLU A 706 21.59 35.43 -2.83
N ILE A 707 20.62 35.58 -3.73
CA ILE A 707 20.72 35.03 -5.08
C ILE A 707 21.52 35.93 -6.05
N GLY A 708 21.53 37.25 -5.81
CA GLY A 708 22.20 38.22 -6.69
C GLY A 708 21.68 38.18 -8.13
N GLU A 709 22.55 38.20 -9.15
CA GLU A 709 22.17 38.15 -10.57
C GLU A 709 22.00 36.71 -11.12
N ARG A 710 22.02 35.68 -10.26
CA ARG A 710 22.00 34.28 -10.70
C ARG A 710 20.63 33.87 -11.26
N GLN A 711 20.64 32.92 -12.18
CA GLN A 711 19.47 32.20 -12.66
C GLN A 711 18.91 31.31 -11.55
N LEU A 712 17.61 30.98 -11.57
CA LEU A 712 16.96 30.32 -10.47
C LEU A 712 16.58 28.88 -10.79
N VAL A 713 16.83 28.01 -9.79
CA VAL A 713 16.22 26.69 -9.69
C VAL A 713 15.35 26.69 -8.43
N ILE A 714 14.06 26.49 -8.57
CA ILE A 714 13.11 26.50 -7.47
C ILE A 714 12.79 25.06 -7.07
N VAL A 715 12.89 24.77 -5.78
CA VAL A 715 12.34 23.56 -5.17
C VAL A 715 11.15 23.98 -4.33
N PRO A 716 9.92 23.82 -4.87
CA PRO A 716 8.72 24.29 -4.21
C PRO A 716 8.36 23.39 -3.02
N HIS A 717 7.54 23.93 -2.11
CA HIS A 717 6.95 23.19 -0.99
C HIS A 717 5.43 23.21 -1.09
N ARG A 718 4.76 22.05 -1.03
CA ARG A 718 3.29 21.91 -1.04
C ARG A 718 2.60 22.76 -2.11
N ALA A 719 1.77 23.76 -1.71
CA ALA A 719 1.02 24.60 -2.64
C ALA A 719 1.89 25.43 -3.60
N LEU A 720 3.16 25.67 -3.27
CA LEU A 720 4.08 26.37 -4.15
C LEU A 720 4.36 25.62 -5.47
N HIS A 721 4.09 24.32 -5.54
CA HIS A 721 4.16 23.56 -6.80
C HIS A 721 3.17 24.05 -7.87
N TYR A 722 2.11 24.75 -7.47
CA TYR A 722 1.10 25.29 -8.39
C TYR A 722 1.32 26.75 -8.75
N LEU A 723 2.42 27.37 -8.25
CA LEU A 723 2.73 28.78 -8.48
C LEU A 723 3.69 28.93 -9.68
N PRO A 724 3.34 29.75 -10.69
CA PRO A 724 4.25 30.08 -11.78
C PRO A 724 5.26 31.13 -11.32
N PHE A 725 6.36 30.71 -10.67
CA PHE A 725 7.38 31.63 -10.14
C PHE A 725 7.92 32.61 -11.20
N GLN A 726 8.04 32.18 -12.46
CA GLN A 726 8.44 33.05 -13.58
C GLN A 726 7.53 34.27 -13.77
N ALA A 727 6.25 34.17 -13.32
CA ALA A 727 5.27 35.26 -13.42
C ALA A 727 5.21 36.14 -12.16
N LEU A 728 6.01 35.87 -11.12
CA LEU A 728 6.06 36.77 -9.97
C LEU A 728 6.51 38.17 -10.41
N HIS A 729 5.92 39.24 -9.83
CA HIS A 729 6.02 40.65 -10.28
C HIS A 729 6.54 41.55 -9.15
N ASP A 730 7.64 42.27 -9.35
CA ASP A 730 8.27 43.10 -8.30
C ASP A 730 7.62 44.47 -8.12
N GLY A 731 6.72 44.81 -9.01
CA GLY A 731 6.04 46.11 -9.14
C GLY A 731 6.41 46.84 -10.45
N GLU A 732 7.53 46.47 -11.09
CA GLU A 732 8.02 47.03 -12.33
C GLU A 732 8.05 46.00 -13.47
N SER A 733 8.52 44.77 -13.18
CA SER A 733 8.71 43.72 -14.17
C SER A 733 8.37 42.33 -13.61
N TYR A 734 8.11 41.38 -14.49
CA TYR A 734 8.00 39.98 -14.15
C TYR A 734 9.40 39.35 -13.92
N LEU A 735 9.49 38.33 -13.07
CA LEU A 735 10.73 37.67 -12.76
C LEU A 735 11.44 37.12 -14.02
N ILE A 736 10.67 36.59 -14.98
CA ILE A 736 11.17 36.05 -16.26
C ILE A 736 11.90 37.08 -17.11
N GLU A 737 11.58 38.36 -16.98
CA GLU A 737 12.24 39.43 -17.73
C GLU A 737 13.67 39.63 -17.26
N ARG A 738 13.97 39.30 -16.00
CA ARG A 738 15.31 39.46 -15.39
C ARG A 738 16.13 38.18 -15.40
N ARG A 739 15.50 36.99 -15.22
CA ARG A 739 16.25 35.74 -15.07
C ARG A 739 15.49 34.51 -15.54
N GLU A 740 16.20 33.43 -15.81
CA GLU A 740 15.65 32.12 -16.07
C GLU A 740 15.11 31.50 -14.78
N VAL A 741 14.02 30.74 -14.89
CA VAL A 741 13.41 30.00 -13.78
C VAL A 741 13.18 28.55 -14.22
N SER A 742 13.74 27.63 -13.50
CA SER A 742 13.49 26.19 -13.62
C SER A 742 13.06 25.62 -12.28
N PHE A 743 12.54 24.40 -12.27
CA PHE A 743 11.99 23.74 -11.10
C PHE A 743 12.65 22.38 -10.87
N ALA A 744 12.65 21.93 -9.63
CA ALA A 744 13.04 20.57 -9.28
C ALA A 744 12.14 20.05 -8.16
N PRO A 745 11.85 18.74 -8.12
CA PRO A 745 11.08 18.12 -7.01
C PRO A 745 11.84 18.18 -5.67
N SER A 746 13.17 17.99 -5.72
CA SER A 746 14.11 18.13 -4.61
C SER A 746 15.51 18.39 -5.16
N ALA A 747 16.46 18.79 -4.31
CA ALA A 747 17.84 18.97 -4.72
C ALA A 747 18.52 17.64 -5.11
N VAL A 748 18.14 16.53 -4.44
CA VAL A 748 18.60 15.17 -4.80
C VAL A 748 18.12 14.77 -6.20
N VAL A 749 16.84 14.95 -6.50
CA VAL A 749 16.28 14.64 -7.83
C VAL A 749 16.93 15.50 -8.92
N LEU A 750 17.15 16.80 -8.64
CA LEU A 750 17.88 17.68 -9.55
C LEU A 750 19.29 17.14 -9.83
N GLN A 751 20.04 16.76 -8.80
CA GLN A 751 21.40 16.23 -8.95
C GLN A 751 21.41 14.99 -9.86
N GLN A 752 20.46 14.05 -9.66
CA GLN A 752 20.31 12.86 -10.51
C GLN A 752 19.97 13.23 -11.97
N CYS A 753 19.15 14.25 -12.21
CA CYS A 753 18.89 14.76 -13.56
C CYS A 753 20.15 15.39 -14.19
N LEU A 754 20.97 16.07 -13.38
CA LEU A 754 22.21 16.71 -13.86
C LEU A 754 23.32 15.69 -14.15
N ASP A 755 23.33 14.56 -13.45
CA ASP A 755 24.29 13.46 -13.66
C ASP A 755 24.03 12.66 -14.94
N GLN A 756 22.83 12.78 -15.54
CA GLN A 756 22.55 12.14 -16.82
C GLN A 756 23.43 12.69 -17.95
N PRO A 757 23.65 11.93 -19.04
CA PRO A 757 24.41 12.38 -20.20
C PRO A 757 23.89 13.72 -20.78
N LYS A 758 24.77 14.54 -21.32
CA LYS A 758 24.34 15.75 -22.02
C LYS A 758 23.79 15.37 -23.40
N HIS A 759 22.69 15.98 -23.78
CA HIS A 759 22.02 15.79 -25.06
C HIS A 759 22.25 16.98 -25.97
N HIS A 760 22.26 16.75 -27.28
CA HIS A 760 22.43 17.77 -28.31
C HIS A 760 21.14 18.21 -28.99
N TYR A 761 20.02 17.54 -28.62
CA TYR A 761 18.69 17.81 -29.17
C TYR A 761 18.63 17.74 -30.72
N ARG A 762 19.20 16.66 -31.29
CA ARG A 762 19.29 16.47 -32.75
C ARG A 762 18.17 15.58 -33.29
N ASN A 763 17.75 14.56 -32.53
CA ASN A 763 16.70 13.63 -32.92
C ASN A 763 15.46 13.82 -32.05
N ALA A 764 14.29 13.76 -32.68
CA ALA A 764 13.03 13.97 -32.01
C ALA A 764 11.97 12.97 -32.45
N LEU A 765 11.14 12.55 -31.48
CA LEU A 765 9.90 11.86 -31.72
C LEU A 765 8.74 12.84 -31.42
N LEU A 766 7.94 13.11 -32.42
CA LEU A 766 6.80 14.00 -32.36
C LEU A 766 5.51 13.18 -32.48
N LEU A 767 4.65 13.22 -31.45
CA LEU A 767 3.31 12.62 -31.52
C LEU A 767 2.26 13.70 -31.28
N GLY A 768 1.23 13.74 -32.14
CA GLY A 768 0.14 14.71 -31.96
C GLY A 768 -1.22 14.15 -32.38
N VAL A 769 -2.22 14.44 -31.56
CA VAL A 769 -3.63 14.12 -31.84
C VAL A 769 -4.45 15.40 -31.80
N ALA A 770 -4.86 15.84 -32.98
CA ALA A 770 -5.68 17.06 -33.14
C ALA A 770 -7.19 16.74 -33.04
N ASP A 771 -7.97 17.73 -32.59
CA ASP A 771 -9.42 17.71 -32.70
C ASP A 771 -9.95 19.14 -32.85
N GLU A 772 -11.28 19.32 -32.81
CA GLU A 772 -11.93 20.63 -32.95
C GLU A 772 -11.53 21.65 -31.88
N ARG A 773 -11.02 21.20 -30.73
CA ARG A 773 -10.60 22.09 -29.61
C ARG A 773 -9.14 22.49 -29.68
N ILE A 774 -8.30 21.64 -30.29
CA ILE A 774 -6.85 21.82 -30.44
C ILE A 774 -6.41 21.61 -31.89
N PRO A 775 -6.99 22.35 -32.88
CA PRO A 775 -6.68 22.18 -34.30
C PRO A 775 -5.25 22.60 -34.67
N ARG A 776 -4.57 23.39 -33.82
CA ARG A 776 -3.21 23.89 -34.06
C ARG A 776 -2.11 22.89 -33.84
N VAL A 777 -2.41 21.70 -33.29
CA VAL A 777 -1.45 20.60 -33.12
C VAL A 777 -0.75 20.28 -34.43
N HIS A 778 -1.47 20.22 -35.56
CA HIS A 778 -0.84 19.95 -36.87
C HIS A 778 0.11 21.08 -37.32
N GLU A 779 -0.19 22.33 -37.02
CA GLU A 779 0.69 23.46 -37.34
C GLU A 779 1.94 23.41 -36.47
N GLU A 780 1.78 23.08 -35.19
CA GLU A 780 2.84 22.89 -34.23
C GLU A 780 3.80 21.78 -34.71
N LEU A 781 3.34 20.58 -34.98
CA LEU A 781 4.18 19.46 -35.43
C LEU A 781 4.92 19.75 -36.73
N ARG A 782 4.25 20.33 -37.75
CA ARG A 782 4.89 20.69 -39.02
C ARG A 782 5.98 21.75 -38.86
N ALA A 783 5.80 22.70 -37.94
CA ALA A 783 6.82 23.70 -37.64
C ALA A 783 8.04 23.06 -36.99
N LEU A 784 7.84 22.08 -36.10
CA LEU A 784 8.90 21.37 -35.39
C LEU A 784 9.69 20.40 -36.29
N GLU A 785 9.07 19.85 -37.33
CA GLU A 785 9.71 18.94 -38.28
C GLU A 785 10.99 19.56 -38.90
N ASN A 786 10.99 20.86 -39.09
CA ASN A 786 12.12 21.58 -39.70
C ASN A 786 13.22 22.01 -38.72
N VAL A 787 13.03 21.81 -37.44
CA VAL A 787 13.95 22.25 -36.37
C VAL A 787 15.01 21.21 -36.07
N PHE A 788 14.68 19.94 -36.17
CA PHE A 788 15.56 18.84 -35.78
C PHE A 788 16.24 18.20 -37.02
N ALA A 789 17.40 17.62 -36.82
CA ALA A 789 18.14 16.94 -37.89
C ALA A 789 17.48 15.59 -38.30
N GLU A 790 16.91 14.90 -37.32
CA GLU A 790 16.25 13.62 -37.49
C GLU A 790 14.89 13.69 -36.75
N VAL A 791 13.79 13.48 -37.48
CA VAL A 791 12.44 13.52 -36.93
C VAL A 791 11.69 12.26 -37.30
N LYS A 792 11.06 11.66 -36.28
CA LYS A 792 9.97 10.71 -36.46
C LYS A 792 8.68 11.38 -36.01
N GLN A 793 7.71 11.49 -36.93
CA GLN A 793 6.43 12.14 -36.63
C GLN A 793 5.27 11.16 -36.82
N PHE A 794 4.38 11.15 -35.86
CA PHE A 794 3.11 10.42 -35.90
C PHE A 794 1.97 11.38 -35.56
N SER A 795 0.97 11.44 -36.42
CA SER A 795 -0.16 12.36 -36.27
C SER A 795 -1.47 11.59 -36.29
N ASP A 796 -2.45 12.05 -35.50
CA ASP A 796 -3.84 11.54 -35.44
C ASP A 796 -3.86 10.01 -35.30
N GLU A 797 -4.43 9.26 -36.24
CA GLU A 797 -4.58 7.82 -36.15
C GLU A 797 -3.25 7.05 -36.00
N ALA A 798 -2.15 7.62 -36.48
CA ALA A 798 -0.82 7.02 -36.33
C ALA A 798 -0.15 7.32 -34.97
N ALA A 799 -0.66 8.30 -34.21
CA ALA A 799 -0.12 8.68 -32.90
C ALA A 799 -0.65 7.73 -31.80
N THR A 800 -0.13 6.53 -31.76
CA THR A 800 -0.56 5.44 -30.87
C THR A 800 0.41 5.23 -29.70
N THR A 801 -0.08 4.57 -28.65
CA THR A 801 0.77 4.11 -27.52
C THR A 801 1.85 3.14 -28.00
N GLU A 802 1.53 2.28 -28.99
CA GLU A 802 2.49 1.36 -29.56
C GLU A 802 3.60 2.12 -30.32
N ALA A 803 3.23 3.10 -31.15
CA ALA A 803 4.21 3.95 -31.85
C ALA A 803 5.14 4.69 -30.87
N LEU A 804 4.59 5.16 -29.73
CA LEU A 804 5.39 5.76 -28.67
C LEU A 804 6.39 4.74 -28.08
N ARG A 805 5.94 3.55 -27.71
CA ARG A 805 6.79 2.51 -27.08
C ARG A 805 7.90 2.03 -28.03
N GLU A 806 7.58 1.73 -29.28
CA GLU A 806 8.55 1.22 -30.25
C GLU A 806 9.61 2.23 -30.64
N ASN A 807 9.28 3.54 -30.62
CA ASN A 807 10.18 4.60 -31.06
C ASN A 807 10.78 5.40 -29.90
N SER A 808 10.56 5.01 -28.64
CA SER A 808 11.04 5.77 -27.47
C SER A 808 12.51 5.57 -27.14
N ALA A 809 13.16 4.51 -27.63
CA ALA A 809 14.55 4.22 -27.35
C ALA A 809 15.53 5.10 -28.17
N GLY A 810 16.55 5.66 -27.49
CA GLY A 810 17.61 6.44 -28.16
C GLY A 810 17.20 7.85 -28.59
N LEU A 811 16.11 8.37 -28.10
CA LEU A 811 15.65 9.74 -28.34
C LEU A 811 16.46 10.77 -27.54
N GLU A 812 16.58 11.97 -28.11
CA GLU A 812 17.00 13.15 -27.35
C GLU A 812 15.82 14.04 -26.97
N VAL A 813 14.74 14.05 -27.77
CA VAL A 813 13.51 14.83 -27.53
C VAL A 813 12.28 13.97 -27.79
N LEU A 814 11.36 13.96 -26.83
CA LEU A 814 9.99 13.46 -26.98
C LEU A 814 9.02 14.63 -26.89
N HIS A 815 8.19 14.85 -27.90
CA HIS A 815 7.16 15.88 -27.90
C HIS A 815 5.77 15.26 -28.08
N LEU A 816 4.88 15.51 -27.12
CA LEU A 816 3.52 14.99 -27.08
C LEU A 816 2.53 16.15 -27.11
N ALA A 817 1.80 16.32 -28.22
CA ALA A 817 0.80 17.37 -28.42
C ALA A 817 -0.59 16.75 -28.52
N CYS A 818 -1.35 16.75 -27.44
CA CYS A 818 -2.64 16.08 -27.35
C CYS A 818 -3.49 16.60 -26.17
N HIS A 819 -4.68 16.06 -25.95
CA HIS A 819 -5.40 16.28 -24.73
C HIS A 819 -4.75 15.58 -23.54
N ALA A 820 -4.81 16.20 -22.37
CA ALA A 820 -4.43 15.58 -21.10
C ALA A 820 -5.57 15.69 -20.07
N GLN A 821 -5.58 14.78 -19.13
CA GLN A 821 -6.49 14.77 -17.99
C GLN A 821 -5.69 14.55 -16.71
N PHE A 822 -5.77 15.50 -15.79
CA PHE A 822 -5.24 15.33 -14.43
C PHE A 822 -6.31 14.69 -13.53
N ARG A 823 -5.90 13.71 -12.71
CA ARG A 823 -6.72 12.96 -11.77
C ARG A 823 -6.20 13.18 -10.35
N SER A 824 -6.79 14.12 -9.61
CA SER A 824 -6.40 14.39 -8.22
C SER A 824 -6.76 13.25 -7.27
N ASP A 825 -7.80 12.49 -7.58
CA ASP A 825 -8.28 11.32 -6.83
C ASP A 825 -7.41 10.08 -7.07
N ASN A 826 -6.78 9.97 -8.25
CA ASN A 826 -5.87 8.87 -8.59
C ASN A 826 -4.77 9.35 -9.56
N PRO A 827 -3.71 10.02 -9.04
CA PRO A 827 -2.73 10.71 -9.87
C PRO A 827 -1.93 9.84 -10.83
N LEU A 828 -1.79 8.53 -10.54
CA LEU A 828 -1.12 7.57 -11.42
C LEU A 828 -1.91 7.32 -12.73
N PHE A 829 -3.21 7.62 -12.73
CA PHE A 829 -4.08 7.57 -13.90
C PHE A 829 -4.30 8.93 -14.56
N SER A 830 -3.56 9.97 -14.15
CA SER A 830 -3.42 11.18 -14.98
C SER A 830 -2.84 10.78 -16.33
N SER A 831 -3.43 11.25 -17.42
CA SER A 831 -3.21 10.64 -18.73
C SER A 831 -3.17 11.63 -19.89
N LEU A 832 -2.53 11.19 -20.97
CA LEU A 832 -2.46 11.82 -22.28
C LEU A 832 -3.32 11.02 -23.26
N ARG A 833 -4.09 11.71 -24.09
CA ARG A 833 -4.96 11.06 -25.06
C ARG A 833 -4.22 10.83 -26.38
N LEU A 834 -3.86 9.58 -26.65
CA LEU A 834 -3.39 9.13 -27.95
C LEU A 834 -4.56 8.57 -28.79
N SER A 835 -4.31 8.20 -30.04
CA SER A 835 -5.36 7.76 -30.93
C SER A 835 -5.99 6.42 -30.56
N ASP A 836 -5.19 5.51 -30.04
CA ASP A 836 -5.58 4.15 -29.60
C ASP A 836 -6.06 4.11 -28.13
N GLY A 837 -5.86 5.17 -27.35
CA GLY A 837 -6.31 5.21 -25.95
C GLY A 837 -5.68 6.29 -25.10
N TRP A 838 -5.77 6.07 -23.77
CA TRP A 838 -5.23 6.95 -22.76
C TRP A 838 -3.91 6.40 -22.22
N PHE A 839 -2.83 7.13 -22.46
CA PHE A 839 -1.50 6.85 -21.95
C PHE A 839 -1.35 7.49 -20.56
N THR A 840 -1.30 6.66 -19.51
CA THR A 840 -1.31 7.12 -18.12
C THR A 840 0.09 7.46 -17.60
N ALA A 841 0.15 8.21 -16.49
CA ALA A 841 1.41 8.44 -15.77
C ALA A 841 2.10 7.10 -15.42
N ARG A 842 1.32 6.08 -15.08
CA ARG A 842 1.80 4.73 -14.83
C ARG A 842 2.44 4.09 -16.07
N ASP A 843 1.84 4.24 -17.25
CA ASP A 843 2.42 3.71 -18.49
C ASP A 843 3.76 4.38 -18.80
N ALA A 844 3.94 5.65 -18.39
CA ALA A 844 5.20 6.36 -18.55
C ALA A 844 6.34 5.71 -17.77
N TYR A 845 6.10 5.12 -16.59
CA TYR A 845 7.14 4.39 -15.83
C TYR A 845 7.70 3.18 -16.58
N GLU A 846 6.96 2.60 -17.50
CA GLU A 846 7.41 1.43 -18.28
C GLU A 846 8.29 1.82 -19.47
N LEU A 847 8.34 3.10 -19.83
CA LEU A 847 9.22 3.58 -20.89
C LEU A 847 10.69 3.57 -20.42
N LYS A 848 11.61 3.29 -21.34
CA LYS A 848 13.06 3.39 -21.15
C LYS A 848 13.60 4.52 -22.01
N LEU A 849 13.38 5.76 -21.56
CA LEU A 849 13.62 6.93 -22.39
C LEU A 849 15.12 7.24 -22.52
N ASN A 850 15.80 7.55 -21.45
CA ASN A 850 17.17 8.10 -21.50
C ASN A 850 17.27 9.30 -22.46
N CYS A 851 16.33 10.26 -22.36
CA CYS A 851 16.24 11.42 -23.23
C CYS A 851 16.50 12.74 -22.49
N GLY A 852 16.94 13.76 -23.24
CA GLY A 852 17.25 15.09 -22.69
C GLY A 852 16.01 15.89 -22.34
N LEU A 853 14.91 15.74 -23.09
CA LEU A 853 13.71 16.55 -22.93
C LEU A 853 12.45 15.78 -23.29
N VAL A 854 11.46 15.81 -22.40
CA VAL A 854 10.08 15.46 -22.70
C VAL A 854 9.23 16.71 -22.64
N THR A 855 8.50 17.02 -23.71
CA THR A 855 7.56 18.13 -23.77
C THR A 855 6.14 17.61 -23.80
N LEU A 856 5.34 18.03 -22.84
CA LEU A 856 3.91 17.72 -22.74
C LEU A 856 3.11 18.97 -23.15
N SER A 857 2.91 19.14 -24.46
CA SER A 857 2.13 20.23 -25.06
C SER A 857 0.63 19.94 -24.93
N ALA A 858 0.15 19.89 -23.69
CA ALA A 858 -1.21 19.51 -23.35
C ALA A 858 -1.69 20.23 -22.08
N CYS A 859 -3.00 20.22 -21.84
CA CYS A 859 -3.59 20.91 -20.71
C CYS A 859 -3.25 20.24 -19.37
N GLU A 860 -2.93 21.05 -18.35
CA GLU A 860 -2.81 20.59 -16.94
C GLU A 860 -1.80 19.45 -16.70
N THR A 861 -0.82 19.26 -17.59
CA THR A 861 0.16 18.19 -17.50
C THR A 861 1.12 18.34 -16.30
N GLY A 862 1.31 19.55 -15.83
CA GLY A 862 2.11 19.87 -14.64
C GLY A 862 1.30 19.91 -13.35
N MET A 863 -0.01 19.66 -13.40
CA MET A 863 -0.78 19.44 -12.19
C MET A 863 -0.40 18.09 -11.59
N ASN A 864 -0.09 18.10 -10.30
CA ASN A 864 0.30 16.92 -9.56
C ASN A 864 -0.45 16.92 -8.22
N THR A 865 -0.65 15.76 -7.65
CA THR A 865 -1.01 15.65 -6.22
C THR A 865 0.30 15.65 -5.44
N VAL A 866 0.42 16.58 -4.50
CA VAL A 866 1.57 16.64 -3.59
C VAL A 866 1.25 15.77 -2.38
N ALA A 867 1.88 14.59 -2.32
CA ALA A 867 1.75 13.67 -1.19
C ALA A 867 2.71 14.08 -0.04
N PRO A 868 2.56 13.53 1.17
CA PRO A 868 3.48 13.79 2.27
C PRO A 868 4.95 13.55 1.87
N GLY A 869 5.85 14.46 2.29
CA GLY A 869 7.25 14.46 1.84
C GLY A 869 7.46 15.17 0.49
N ASP A 870 6.53 16.05 0.08
CA ASP A 870 6.55 16.74 -1.22
C ASP A 870 6.71 15.78 -2.41
N GLU A 871 6.17 14.58 -2.30
CA GLU A 871 6.16 13.61 -3.39
C GLU A 871 5.18 14.05 -4.48
N LEU A 872 5.73 14.38 -5.66
CA LEU A 872 4.92 14.73 -6.82
C LEU A 872 4.34 13.45 -7.44
N MET A 873 3.02 13.37 -7.50
CA MET A 873 2.30 12.24 -8.11
C MET A 873 1.60 12.71 -9.38
N GLY A 874 2.01 12.20 -10.54
CA GLY A 874 1.43 12.57 -11.84
C GLY A 874 2.38 12.30 -13.01
N LEU A 875 2.07 12.90 -14.16
CA LEU A 875 2.80 12.67 -15.42
C LEU A 875 4.28 13.05 -15.34
N ALA A 876 4.62 14.18 -14.68
CA ALA A 876 6.00 14.61 -14.53
C ALA A 876 6.89 13.53 -13.89
N ARG A 877 6.39 12.94 -12.81
CA ARG A 877 7.07 11.86 -12.12
C ARG A 877 7.28 10.64 -13.01
N GLY A 878 6.23 10.25 -13.78
CA GLY A 878 6.31 9.12 -14.70
C GLY A 878 7.45 9.28 -15.71
N PHE A 879 7.55 10.43 -16.35
CA PHE A 879 8.58 10.68 -17.37
C PHE A 879 9.99 10.87 -16.78
N LEU A 880 10.13 11.51 -15.62
CA LEU A 880 11.42 11.57 -14.91
C LEU A 880 11.89 10.16 -14.54
N SER A 881 11.02 9.33 -13.96
CA SER A 881 11.34 7.95 -13.59
C SER A 881 11.67 7.07 -14.81
N ALA A 882 11.08 7.37 -15.99
CA ALA A 882 11.40 6.71 -17.25
C ALA A 882 12.80 7.06 -17.78
N GLY A 883 13.49 8.04 -17.19
CA GLY A 883 14.86 8.45 -17.57
C GLY A 883 14.93 9.74 -18.38
N SER A 884 13.93 10.61 -18.31
CA SER A 884 14.02 11.96 -18.87
C SER A 884 14.84 12.86 -17.95
N ALA A 885 15.82 13.61 -18.50
CA ALA A 885 16.58 14.60 -17.75
C ALA A 885 15.76 15.86 -17.43
N THR A 886 14.80 16.18 -18.29
CA THR A 886 13.99 17.38 -18.22
C THR A 886 12.57 17.12 -18.71
N VAL A 887 11.55 17.70 -18.03
CA VAL A 887 10.17 17.68 -18.47
C VAL A 887 9.65 19.12 -18.58
N LEU A 888 9.13 19.49 -19.75
CA LEU A 888 8.39 20.74 -19.99
C LEU A 888 6.88 20.44 -19.94
N MET A 889 6.14 21.12 -19.08
CA MET A 889 4.73 20.82 -18.81
C MET A 889 3.95 22.06 -18.41
N SER A 890 2.60 21.99 -18.46
CA SER A 890 1.71 23.13 -18.20
C SER A 890 1.00 23.05 -16.84
N LEU A 891 0.90 24.17 -16.12
CA LEU A 891 0.25 24.29 -14.79
C LEU A 891 -1.28 24.45 -14.86
N TRP A 892 -1.85 24.80 -16.02
CA TRP A 892 -3.29 24.95 -16.25
C TRP A 892 -3.67 24.68 -17.70
N THR A 893 -4.97 24.73 -17.98
CA THR A 893 -5.50 24.58 -19.33
C THR A 893 -4.96 25.66 -20.26
N VAL A 894 -4.24 25.28 -21.30
CA VAL A 894 -3.54 26.18 -22.20
C VAL A 894 -4.43 26.69 -23.36
N HIS A 895 -4.06 27.82 -23.92
CA HIS A 895 -4.70 28.37 -25.10
C HIS A 895 -4.04 27.84 -26.36
N ASP A 896 -4.76 27.11 -27.21
CA ASP A 896 -4.22 26.37 -28.37
C ASP A 896 -3.28 27.21 -29.26
N GLN A 897 -3.70 28.38 -29.71
CA GLN A 897 -2.86 29.24 -30.53
C GLN A 897 -1.60 29.76 -29.81
N ALA A 898 -1.73 30.17 -28.53
CA ALA A 898 -0.59 30.65 -27.75
C ALA A 898 0.42 29.54 -27.48
N THR A 899 -0.05 28.31 -27.27
CA THR A 899 0.77 27.14 -27.07
C THR A 899 1.59 26.80 -28.32
N ALA A 900 0.95 26.74 -29.49
CA ALA A 900 1.66 26.49 -30.75
C ALA A 900 2.74 27.55 -31.01
N GLU A 901 2.41 28.84 -30.82
CA GLU A 901 3.39 29.95 -30.96
C GLU A 901 4.56 29.83 -29.97
N LEU A 902 4.27 29.42 -28.70
CA LEU A 902 5.29 29.22 -27.67
C LEU A 902 6.20 28.05 -28.01
N MET A 903 5.66 26.91 -28.41
CA MET A 903 6.44 25.70 -28.73
C MET A 903 7.33 25.92 -29.93
N VAL A 904 6.87 26.58 -30.98
CA VAL A 904 7.72 26.92 -32.12
C VAL A 904 8.89 27.81 -31.68
N ALA A 905 8.63 28.90 -30.95
CA ALA A 905 9.66 29.80 -30.47
C ALA A 905 10.64 29.09 -29.50
N PHE A 906 10.15 28.19 -28.65
CA PHE A 906 10.94 27.39 -27.73
C PHE A 906 11.93 26.49 -28.48
N TYR A 907 11.47 25.70 -29.43
CA TYR A 907 12.32 24.77 -30.15
C TYR A 907 13.30 25.43 -31.14
N GLU A 908 12.89 26.51 -31.78
CA GLU A 908 13.82 27.34 -32.58
C GLU A 908 15.01 27.83 -31.72
N GLU A 909 14.74 28.31 -30.52
CA GLU A 909 15.75 28.81 -29.62
C GLU A 909 16.53 27.66 -28.95
N LEU A 910 15.91 26.52 -28.68
CA LEU A 910 16.58 25.31 -28.16
C LEU A 910 17.61 24.78 -29.17
N ALA A 911 17.28 24.78 -30.45
CA ALA A 911 18.18 24.38 -31.52
C ALA A 911 19.46 25.26 -31.55
N ARG A 912 19.28 26.55 -31.21
CA ARG A 912 20.38 27.54 -31.21
C ARG A 912 21.23 27.47 -29.92
N THR A 913 20.59 27.42 -28.74
CA THR A 913 21.27 27.59 -27.45
C THR A 913 21.65 26.28 -26.77
N LYS A 914 20.96 25.19 -27.10
CA LYS A 914 21.06 23.89 -26.42
C LYS A 914 20.76 23.95 -24.92
N SER A 915 20.04 24.99 -24.46
CA SER A 915 19.60 25.18 -23.08
C SER A 915 18.08 25.27 -23.02
N PRO A 916 17.39 24.29 -22.45
CA PRO A 916 15.93 24.34 -22.32
C PRO A 916 15.41 25.54 -21.52
N ALA A 917 16.11 25.97 -20.46
CA ALA A 917 15.71 27.12 -19.64
C ALA A 917 15.81 28.43 -20.41
N THR A 918 16.91 28.63 -21.15
CA THR A 918 17.10 29.81 -22.01
C THR A 918 16.03 29.85 -23.10
N ALA A 919 15.77 28.69 -23.74
CA ALA A 919 14.77 28.55 -24.78
C ALA A 919 13.34 28.86 -24.27
N LEU A 920 12.97 28.35 -23.11
CA LEU A 920 11.66 28.61 -22.51
C LEU A 920 11.51 30.08 -22.15
N ARG A 921 12.52 30.69 -21.52
CA ARG A 921 12.51 32.13 -21.22
C ARG A 921 12.29 32.97 -22.47
N HIS A 922 13.04 32.69 -23.57
CA HIS A 922 12.89 33.40 -24.83
C HIS A 922 11.45 33.32 -25.38
N ALA A 923 10.90 32.10 -25.42
CA ALA A 923 9.55 31.87 -25.92
C ALA A 923 8.50 32.60 -25.06
N GLN A 924 8.63 32.57 -23.74
CA GLN A 924 7.73 33.27 -22.81
C GLN A 924 7.82 34.77 -22.95
N LEU A 925 9.01 35.36 -23.11
CA LEU A 925 9.19 36.81 -23.34
C LEU A 925 8.58 37.26 -24.66
N LYS A 926 8.74 36.46 -25.72
CA LYS A 926 8.10 36.75 -27.03
C LYS A 926 6.57 36.81 -26.94
N LEU A 927 5.97 35.87 -26.19
CA LEU A 927 4.52 35.87 -25.95
C LEU A 927 4.04 36.98 -25.01
N LEU A 928 4.80 37.28 -23.95
CA LEU A 928 4.51 38.37 -23.00
C LEU A 928 4.33 39.72 -23.74
N GLN A 929 5.19 40.02 -24.71
CA GLN A 929 5.10 41.23 -25.52
C GLN A 929 3.81 41.28 -26.32
N GLN A 930 3.28 40.16 -26.78
CA GLN A 930 2.06 40.10 -27.61
C GLN A 930 0.77 39.98 -26.78
N ARG A 931 0.86 39.24 -25.64
CA ARG A 931 -0.26 38.88 -24.77
C ARG A 931 0.14 39.04 -23.31
N PRO A 932 -0.03 40.24 -22.72
CA PRO A 932 0.53 40.58 -21.40
C PRO A 932 0.01 39.76 -20.23
N HIS A 933 -1.21 39.16 -20.34
CA HIS A 933 -1.78 38.40 -19.25
C HIS A 933 -1.04 37.05 -19.04
N PRO A 934 -0.63 36.69 -17.79
CA PRO A 934 0.14 35.47 -17.47
C PRO A 934 -0.49 34.17 -17.97
N PHE A 935 -1.83 34.14 -18.09
CA PHE A 935 -2.53 32.97 -18.62
C PHE A 935 -1.96 32.45 -19.96
N PHE A 936 -1.48 33.35 -20.84
CA PHE A 936 -1.03 32.98 -22.19
C PHE A 936 0.42 32.56 -22.26
N TRP A 937 1.33 33.14 -21.47
CA TRP A 937 2.77 32.99 -21.63
C TRP A 937 3.44 32.22 -20.48
N SER A 938 2.80 32.15 -19.30
CA SER A 938 3.41 31.53 -18.12
C SER A 938 2.89 30.14 -17.71
N PRO A 939 2.04 29.43 -18.50
CA PRO A 939 1.57 28.12 -18.07
C PRO A 939 2.67 27.07 -18.04
N PHE A 940 3.67 27.16 -18.92
CA PHE A 940 4.73 26.16 -19.03
C PHE A 940 5.84 26.38 -18.02
N VAL A 941 6.23 25.25 -17.40
CA VAL A 941 7.33 25.15 -16.42
C VAL A 941 8.28 24.03 -16.84
N LEU A 942 9.57 24.26 -16.57
CA LEU A 942 10.64 23.31 -16.84
C LEU A 942 11.06 22.63 -15.54
N VAL A 943 10.97 21.30 -15.46
CA VAL A 943 11.34 20.50 -14.29
C VAL A 943 12.51 19.61 -14.62
N GLY A 944 13.55 19.63 -13.78
CA GLY A 944 14.78 18.86 -13.94
C GLY A 944 15.95 19.73 -14.42
N ARG A 945 16.74 19.19 -15.35
CA ARG A 945 17.93 19.86 -15.90
C ARG A 945 17.53 21.09 -16.73
N TRP A 946 18.28 22.20 -16.61
CA TRP A 946 18.11 23.47 -17.32
C TRP A 946 18.83 23.53 -18.68
#